data_33fe52c0bec1454f1f35fe298dcdbf26
#
_entry.id   33fe52c0bec1454f1f35fe298dcdbf26
#
_cell.length_a   1.000
_cell.length_b   1.000
_cell.length_c   1.000
_cell.angle_alpha   90.00
_cell.angle_beta   90.00
_cell.angle_gamma   90.00
#
_symmetry.space_group_name_H-M   'P 1'
#
loop_
_entity.id
_entity.type
_entity.pdbx_description
1 polymer ?
#
loop_
_entity_poly.entity_id
_entity_poly.type
_entity_poly.pdbx_seq_one_letter_code
_entity_poly.pdbx_strand_id
1 'polypeptide(L)'
;MKKVLSFIIALAMAVLICAPSFAADTVTEKLYNVYGDGMLFQQNEEAVFAGTGKQGRRVEAILIDSTGRVAARGASVVGADGVFKTSFKAPAGGYEEYTVELRSNGYLFEKLENVVFGELWLSGGQSNMQIELRHSVTGRQMLADGTRGSKNVRYFYSAPNPVYKGSADNLPFEPQTEIEGCCWFDGTDDRIFNISGVGYFFAEKLQKELDMPVGLLSGSLGGSCIAAWIPRETVESDKNVKKAIGSAYISEKNWKEDGSLSVLSDCTGLYNKKIAPLTNFRPAGMVWYQGESDTGRDYGRYTTLFNALQDSYTRLFNHKNGDLPVVISALCDFSFGGLDGMKKMTAEFAEMQQLRPDSRAVVSVSDIPLTYYVETQTCHPAEKQPVGERMAYAAQGLVYGADNCVSAPSMKSSEIKDGSVYITFNYVGDTLKVKGDRICGFTICGKDGVYVPAEAEIVSKDTVRVYSDNVKKPKAAMYASGLITQRCNLFAYKNGEFVWPVLPTVTDWEYIDNIVTDFGWTDCDTSEIWRQESLTLAGYYDVWESDGAQVQVSPEAAYKGAGGLAVKGAADSFSVSPVTTYFDEENNKNIFQEFKQDWQNYKKMSVMVRNNGSEAVTLSNIKIYKENGKWVSPVLDGKLKTSAVIPADGEWHKLTFNLNTLMFSGKTTPAAASRTYLDNVADVEFCFEGANADLSMDEISFETTGIASPVIKLLGFDPVSLLFNLVTTIIGLIKMA
;
A
#
# COMPACT_ATOMS: atom_id res chain seq x y z
N MET A 1 -87.06 31.24 -30.52
CA MET A 1 -85.93 30.36 -30.84
C MET A 1 -84.63 31.13 -31.04
N LYS A 2 -84.49 32.14 -31.89
CA LYS A 2 -83.18 32.85 -32.12
C LYS A 2 -82.54 33.43 -30.85
N LYS A 3 -83.30 34.03 -29.94
CA LYS A 3 -82.82 34.66 -28.68
C LYS A 3 -82.33 33.61 -27.68
N VAL A 4 -82.92 32.43 -27.62
CA VAL A 4 -82.51 31.33 -26.74
C VAL A 4 -81.20 30.65 -27.27
N LEU A 5 -81.09 30.53 -28.58
CA LEU A 5 -79.88 30.01 -29.21
C LEU A 5 -78.67 30.93 -29.02
N SER A 6 -78.91 32.29 -29.13
CA SER A 6 -77.85 33.27 -28.86
C SER A 6 -77.41 33.26 -27.39
N PHE A 7 -78.29 33.00 -26.44
CA PHE A 7 -77.97 32.90 -25.03
C PHE A 7 -77.19 31.61 -24.69
N ILE A 8 -77.56 30.52 -25.33
CA ILE A 8 -76.86 29.25 -25.18
C ILE A 8 -75.45 29.34 -25.78
N ILE A 9 -75.26 29.94 -26.95
CA ILE A 9 -73.98 30.17 -27.58
C ILE A 9 -73.10 31.15 -26.71
N ALA A 10 -73.70 32.18 -26.16
CA ALA A 10 -72.99 33.13 -25.26
C ALA A 10 -72.54 32.43 -23.94
N LEU A 11 -73.43 31.57 -23.39
CA LEU A 11 -73.10 30.79 -22.19
C LEU A 11 -72.04 29.70 -22.48
N ALA A 12 -72.11 29.05 -23.64
CA ALA A 12 -71.08 28.11 -24.07
C ALA A 12 -69.71 28.77 -24.33
N MET A 13 -69.70 30.02 -24.90
CA MET A 13 -68.50 30.79 -25.06
C MET A 13 -67.97 31.29 -23.72
N ALA A 14 -68.79 31.69 -22.77
CA ALA A 14 -68.40 32.11 -21.43
C ALA A 14 -67.76 30.93 -20.62
N VAL A 15 -68.30 29.72 -20.78
CA VAL A 15 -67.73 28.50 -20.16
C VAL A 15 -66.40 28.11 -20.82
N LEU A 16 -66.25 28.34 -22.13
CA LEU A 16 -64.96 28.13 -22.83
C LEU A 16 -63.89 29.18 -22.48
N ILE A 17 -64.30 30.41 -22.12
CA ILE A 17 -63.38 31.51 -21.73
C ILE A 17 -63.00 31.38 -20.25
N CYS A 18 -63.84 30.70 -19.43
CA CYS A 18 -63.54 30.43 -18.01
C CYS A 18 -62.92 29.03 -17.76
N ALA A 19 -62.65 28.24 -18.78
CA ALA A 19 -61.81 27.07 -18.61
C ALA A 19 -60.43 27.62 -18.24
N PRO A 20 -59.91 27.32 -17.03
CA PRO A 20 -58.53 27.64 -16.76
C PRO A 20 -57.72 26.96 -17.88
N SER A 21 -56.93 27.72 -18.63
CA SER A 21 -55.93 27.14 -19.50
C SER A 21 -55.01 26.36 -18.56
N PHE A 22 -55.20 25.07 -18.45
CA PHE A 22 -54.16 24.19 -17.93
C PHE A 22 -53.02 24.33 -18.94
N ALA A 23 -52.18 25.37 -18.76
CA ALA A 23 -50.87 25.35 -19.32
C ALA A 23 -50.29 24.00 -18.84
N ALA A 24 -50.00 23.14 -19.79
CA ALA A 24 -49.35 21.87 -19.47
C ALA A 24 -48.17 22.20 -18.58
N ASP A 25 -48.26 21.81 -17.32
CA ASP A 25 -47.26 22.12 -16.30
C ASP A 25 -45.98 21.41 -16.73
N THR A 26 -45.09 22.14 -17.39
CA THR A 26 -43.84 21.57 -17.88
C THR A 26 -43.03 21.13 -16.69
N VAL A 27 -42.75 19.84 -16.61
CA VAL A 27 -41.88 19.25 -15.60
C VAL A 27 -40.48 19.82 -15.81
N THR A 28 -39.96 20.51 -14.81
CA THR A 28 -38.64 21.18 -14.84
C THR A 28 -37.67 20.59 -13.85
N GLU A 29 -38.10 19.54 -13.13
CA GLU A 29 -37.29 18.83 -12.16
C GLU A 29 -36.26 17.97 -12.88
N LYS A 30 -35.03 17.95 -12.32
CA LYS A 30 -33.92 17.14 -12.81
C LYS A 30 -33.27 16.47 -11.63
N LEU A 31 -33.12 15.16 -11.69
CA LEU A 31 -32.34 14.38 -10.74
C LEU A 31 -30.84 14.60 -10.99
N TYR A 32 -30.02 14.64 -9.93
CA TYR A 32 -28.57 14.67 -10.11
C TYR A 32 -28.06 13.39 -10.77
N ASN A 33 -27.01 13.52 -11.58
CA ASN A 33 -26.52 12.44 -12.43
C ASN A 33 -25.78 11.31 -11.68
N VAL A 34 -25.58 11.41 -10.38
CA VAL A 34 -25.02 10.34 -9.53
C VAL A 34 -26.01 9.20 -9.28
N TYR A 35 -27.27 9.41 -9.59
CA TYR A 35 -28.32 8.37 -9.58
C TYR A 35 -28.48 7.79 -10.99
N GLY A 36 -28.78 6.50 -11.07
CA GLY A 36 -28.99 5.85 -12.37
C GLY A 36 -29.47 4.41 -12.21
N ASP A 37 -29.79 3.80 -13.35
CA ASP A 37 -30.20 2.40 -13.41
C ASP A 37 -29.11 1.48 -12.83
N GLY A 38 -29.53 0.41 -12.19
CA GLY A 38 -28.62 -0.55 -11.57
C GLY A 38 -27.95 -0.09 -10.28
N MET A 39 -28.30 1.07 -9.75
CA MET A 39 -27.71 1.60 -8.53
C MET A 39 -28.05 0.77 -7.29
N LEU A 40 -27.22 0.93 -6.23
CA LEU A 40 -27.42 0.32 -4.93
C LEU A 40 -27.48 1.37 -3.84
N PHE A 41 -28.45 1.23 -2.92
CA PHE A 41 -28.53 1.98 -1.67
C PHE A 41 -28.21 1.07 -0.47
N GLN A 42 -27.66 1.71 0.59
CA GLN A 42 -27.49 1.03 1.87
C GLN A 42 -28.82 0.53 2.42
N GLN A 43 -28.86 -0.74 2.77
CA GLN A 43 -30.05 -1.34 3.40
C GLN A 43 -30.38 -0.67 4.74
N ASN A 44 -31.66 -0.68 5.11
CA ASN A 44 -32.18 -0.18 6.39
C ASN A 44 -31.84 1.29 6.71
N GLU A 45 -31.28 2.06 5.76
CA GLU A 45 -30.99 3.47 5.85
C GLU A 45 -31.98 4.31 5.02
N GLU A 46 -31.85 5.65 5.07
CA GLU A 46 -32.62 6.53 4.21
C GLU A 46 -32.06 6.53 2.78
N ALA A 47 -32.80 6.04 1.83
CA ALA A 47 -32.48 6.20 0.40
C ALA A 47 -32.89 7.62 -0.02
N VAL A 48 -31.91 8.52 -0.16
CA VAL A 48 -32.12 9.96 -0.45
C VAL A 48 -31.91 10.23 -1.93
N PHE A 49 -32.86 10.88 -2.56
CA PHE A 49 -32.79 11.38 -3.94
C PHE A 49 -32.77 12.88 -3.93
N ALA A 50 -31.82 13.50 -4.63
CA ALA A 50 -31.62 14.94 -4.67
C ALA A 50 -31.54 15.43 -6.13
N GLY A 51 -31.96 16.66 -6.34
CA GLY A 51 -31.93 17.27 -7.65
C GLY A 51 -32.43 18.72 -7.60
N THR A 52 -32.64 19.31 -8.78
CA THR A 52 -33.14 20.69 -8.94
C THR A 52 -34.57 20.72 -9.44
N GLY A 53 -35.29 21.81 -9.16
CA GLY A 53 -36.66 21.99 -9.62
C GLY A 53 -37.21 23.37 -9.29
N LYS A 54 -38.43 23.57 -9.67
CA LYS A 54 -39.15 24.83 -9.40
C LYS A 54 -39.57 24.89 -7.93
N GLN A 55 -39.21 25.98 -7.22
CA GLN A 55 -39.58 26.20 -5.84
C GLN A 55 -41.08 25.93 -5.58
N GLY A 56 -41.39 25.28 -4.46
CA GLY A 56 -42.73 24.97 -4.01
C GLY A 56 -43.38 23.76 -4.65
N ARG A 57 -42.75 23.11 -5.65
CA ARG A 57 -43.25 21.85 -6.19
C ARG A 57 -43.01 20.70 -5.23
N ARG A 58 -43.98 19.79 -5.17
CA ARG A 58 -43.87 18.56 -4.39
C ARG A 58 -43.21 17.47 -5.22
N VAL A 59 -42.09 16.94 -4.74
CA VAL A 59 -41.39 15.81 -5.34
C VAL A 59 -41.61 14.57 -4.49
N GLU A 60 -41.99 13.47 -5.15
CA GLU A 60 -42.17 12.14 -4.53
C GLU A 60 -41.19 11.12 -5.12
N ALA A 61 -40.60 10.30 -4.25
CA ALA A 61 -39.90 9.08 -4.62
C ALA A 61 -40.75 7.88 -4.23
N ILE A 62 -41.00 6.97 -5.18
CA ILE A 62 -41.87 5.80 -5.02
C ILE A 62 -41.08 4.57 -5.37
N LEU A 63 -40.89 3.67 -4.41
CA LEU A 63 -40.24 2.37 -4.60
C LEU A 63 -41.31 1.34 -4.98
N ILE A 64 -41.10 0.66 -6.09
CA ILE A 64 -42.01 -0.35 -6.66
C ILE A 64 -41.27 -1.67 -6.74
N ASP A 65 -41.86 -2.74 -6.16
CA ASP A 65 -41.28 -4.07 -6.14
C ASP A 65 -41.46 -4.79 -7.50
N SER A 66 -40.84 -5.94 -7.68
CA SER A 66 -40.89 -6.76 -8.89
C SER A 66 -42.31 -7.23 -9.26
N THR A 67 -43.28 -7.13 -8.34
CA THR A 67 -44.69 -7.48 -8.60
C THR A 67 -45.54 -6.23 -8.99
N GLY A 68 -44.91 -5.04 -9.02
CA GLY A 68 -45.58 -3.77 -9.34
C GLY A 68 -46.28 -3.11 -8.15
N ARG A 69 -46.06 -3.58 -6.92
CA ARG A 69 -46.62 -2.97 -5.70
C ARG A 69 -45.68 -1.91 -5.16
N VAL A 70 -46.26 -0.87 -4.57
CA VAL A 70 -45.49 0.15 -3.84
C VAL A 70 -44.94 -0.41 -2.55
N ALA A 71 -43.64 -0.55 -2.46
CA ALA A 71 -42.91 -1.04 -1.29
C ALA A 71 -42.60 0.09 -0.30
N ALA A 72 -42.26 1.29 -0.79
CA ALA A 72 -42.01 2.48 0.04
C ALA A 72 -42.30 3.75 -0.76
N ARG A 73 -42.49 4.88 -0.05
CA ARG A 73 -42.56 6.21 -0.65
C ARG A 73 -42.15 7.29 0.31
N GLY A 74 -41.67 8.38 -0.25
CA GLY A 74 -41.38 9.61 0.47
C GLY A 74 -41.66 10.84 -0.38
N ALA A 75 -41.76 11.98 0.25
CA ALA A 75 -42.00 13.23 -0.45
C ALA A 75 -41.35 14.42 0.26
N SER A 76 -40.95 15.40 -0.55
CA SER A 76 -40.46 16.69 -0.10
C SER A 76 -41.00 17.81 -0.98
N VAL A 77 -40.65 19.05 -0.64
CA VAL A 77 -40.96 20.22 -1.45
C VAL A 77 -39.66 20.88 -1.88
N VAL A 78 -39.57 21.30 -3.13
CA VAL A 78 -38.40 22.01 -3.66
C VAL A 78 -38.21 23.32 -2.86
N GLY A 79 -37.05 23.52 -2.31
CA GLY A 79 -36.68 24.65 -1.47
C GLY A 79 -36.56 25.97 -2.25
N ALA A 80 -36.30 27.06 -1.50
CA ALA A 80 -36.06 28.39 -2.09
C ALA A 80 -34.74 28.45 -2.90
N ASP A 81 -33.81 27.54 -2.63
CA ASP A 81 -32.56 27.32 -3.36
C ASP A 81 -32.75 26.55 -4.67
N GLY A 82 -33.98 26.16 -4.98
CA GLY A 82 -34.29 25.34 -6.17
C GLY A 82 -33.88 23.87 -6.04
N VAL A 83 -33.55 23.39 -4.83
CA VAL A 83 -33.13 22.00 -4.58
C VAL A 83 -34.23 21.21 -3.89
N PHE A 84 -34.39 19.96 -4.26
CA PHE A 84 -35.17 18.98 -3.50
C PHE A 84 -34.28 17.89 -2.95
N LYS A 85 -34.62 17.36 -1.77
CA LYS A 85 -34.14 16.12 -1.21
C LYS A 85 -35.35 15.33 -0.72
N THR A 86 -35.64 14.22 -1.40
CA THR A 86 -36.74 13.32 -1.03
C THR A 86 -36.17 11.98 -0.67
N SER A 87 -36.74 11.29 0.32
CA SER A 87 -36.23 10.00 0.78
C SER A 87 -37.36 9.07 1.21
N PHE A 88 -37.07 7.80 1.21
CA PHE A 88 -37.83 6.78 1.88
C PHE A 88 -36.87 5.83 2.64
N LYS A 89 -37.40 5.12 3.62
CA LYS A 89 -36.60 4.11 4.32
C LYS A 89 -36.36 2.91 3.38
N ALA A 90 -35.09 2.59 3.14
CA ALA A 90 -34.68 1.43 2.36
C ALA A 90 -35.13 0.13 3.03
N PRO A 91 -35.58 -0.86 2.28
CA PRO A 91 -35.85 -2.21 2.80
C PRO A 91 -34.55 -2.89 3.28
N ALA A 92 -34.70 -4.06 3.90
CA ALA A 92 -33.57 -4.95 4.16
C ALA A 92 -32.91 -5.38 2.84
N GLY A 93 -31.60 -5.62 2.88
CA GLY A 93 -30.84 -6.06 1.71
C GLY A 93 -31.31 -7.40 1.17
N GLY A 94 -31.21 -7.53 -0.12
CA GLY A 94 -31.62 -8.75 -0.84
C GLY A 94 -31.50 -8.62 -2.35
N TYR A 95 -31.73 -9.70 -3.04
CA TYR A 95 -31.55 -9.82 -4.50
C TYR A 95 -32.74 -9.35 -5.34
N GLU A 96 -33.78 -8.79 -4.69
CA GLU A 96 -34.90 -8.22 -5.37
C GLU A 96 -34.51 -6.93 -6.08
N GLU A 97 -34.91 -6.81 -7.36
CA GLU A 97 -34.71 -5.62 -8.18
C GLU A 97 -35.98 -4.75 -8.14
N TYR A 98 -35.79 -3.49 -7.83
CA TYR A 98 -36.85 -2.51 -7.69
C TYR A 98 -36.81 -1.49 -8.80
N THR A 99 -37.95 -0.84 -9.01
CA THR A 99 -38.08 0.39 -9.79
C THR A 99 -38.31 1.57 -8.85
N VAL A 100 -37.61 2.69 -9.09
CA VAL A 100 -37.90 3.96 -8.40
C VAL A 100 -38.50 4.94 -9.38
N GLU A 101 -39.72 5.41 -9.11
CA GLU A 101 -40.33 6.50 -9.82
C GLU A 101 -40.19 7.81 -9.06
N LEU A 102 -39.71 8.85 -9.73
CA LEU A 102 -39.66 10.22 -9.21
C LEU A 102 -40.73 11.07 -9.91
N ARG A 103 -41.62 11.65 -9.10
CA ARG A 103 -42.79 12.40 -9.61
C ARG A 103 -42.81 13.83 -9.05
N SER A 104 -43.10 14.78 -9.90
CA SER A 104 -43.33 16.18 -9.51
C SER A 104 -44.82 16.51 -9.66
N ASN A 105 -45.47 16.92 -8.55
CA ASN A 105 -46.92 17.15 -8.51
C ASN A 105 -47.73 16.01 -9.16
N GLY A 106 -47.28 14.76 -9.01
CA GLY A 106 -47.91 13.56 -9.59
C GLY A 106 -47.43 13.20 -11.00
N TYR A 107 -46.72 14.05 -11.72
CA TYR A 107 -46.17 13.77 -13.05
C TYR A 107 -44.81 13.09 -12.94
N LEU A 108 -44.61 11.93 -13.62
CA LEU A 108 -43.33 11.23 -13.70
C LEU A 108 -42.33 12.11 -14.44
N PHE A 109 -41.11 12.30 -13.83
CA PHE A 109 -40.03 13.00 -14.50
C PHE A 109 -38.73 12.11 -14.57
N GLU A 110 -38.61 11.10 -13.73
CA GLU A 110 -37.49 10.17 -13.76
C GLU A 110 -37.97 8.78 -13.34
N LYS A 111 -37.37 7.73 -13.95
CA LYS A 111 -37.60 6.34 -13.61
C LYS A 111 -36.27 5.62 -13.59
N LEU A 112 -35.91 5.03 -12.45
CA LEU A 112 -34.70 4.27 -12.26
C LEU A 112 -35.08 2.79 -12.16
N GLU A 113 -34.44 1.97 -12.96
CA GLU A 113 -34.67 0.53 -13.03
C GLU A 113 -33.51 -0.28 -12.41
N ASN A 114 -33.76 -1.51 -12.05
CA ASN A 114 -32.72 -2.39 -11.46
C ASN A 114 -32.09 -1.84 -10.17
N VAL A 115 -32.83 -1.08 -9.37
CA VAL A 115 -32.35 -0.58 -8.07
C VAL A 115 -32.35 -1.73 -7.07
N VAL A 116 -31.24 -1.90 -6.33
CA VAL A 116 -31.11 -2.92 -5.30
C VAL A 116 -30.71 -2.32 -3.96
N PHE A 117 -30.92 -3.07 -2.88
CA PHE A 117 -30.53 -2.68 -1.52
C PHE A 117 -29.56 -3.72 -0.95
N GLY A 118 -28.52 -3.25 -0.31
CA GLY A 118 -27.47 -4.11 0.24
C GLY A 118 -26.43 -3.31 1.03
N GLU A 119 -25.18 -3.73 1.00
CA GLU A 119 -24.09 -3.06 1.69
C GLU A 119 -23.34 -2.13 0.73
N LEU A 120 -23.41 -0.83 1.01
CA LEU A 120 -22.75 0.21 0.19
C LEU A 120 -21.44 0.64 0.85
N TRP A 121 -20.36 0.65 0.10
CA TRP A 121 -19.03 1.06 0.56
C TRP A 121 -18.45 2.19 -0.30
N LEU A 122 -17.62 3.04 0.32
CA LEU A 122 -16.84 4.05 -0.38
C LEU A 122 -15.39 3.56 -0.54
N SER A 123 -14.86 3.56 -1.77
CA SER A 123 -13.44 3.34 -2.01
C SER A 123 -12.74 4.69 -2.21
N GLY A 124 -11.80 5.01 -1.31
CA GLY A 124 -11.04 6.26 -1.33
C GLY A 124 -9.54 6.02 -1.32
N GLY A 125 -8.78 7.01 -1.80
CA GLY A 125 -7.33 6.96 -1.76
C GLY A 125 -6.65 7.48 -3.01
N GLN A 126 -5.40 6.99 -3.25
CA GLN A 126 -4.60 7.42 -4.39
C GLN A 126 -4.35 6.28 -5.41
N SER A 127 -3.20 6.28 -6.08
CA SER A 127 -2.91 5.37 -7.21
C SER A 127 -3.11 3.89 -6.87
N ASN A 128 -2.68 3.43 -5.71
CA ASN A 128 -2.87 2.03 -5.31
C ASN A 128 -4.33 1.62 -5.17
N MET A 129 -5.22 2.55 -4.81
CA MET A 129 -6.67 2.34 -4.88
C MET A 129 -7.21 2.54 -6.30
N GLN A 130 -6.67 3.50 -7.07
CA GLN A 130 -7.19 3.84 -8.40
C GLN A 130 -6.81 2.83 -9.48
N ILE A 131 -5.64 2.18 -9.40
CA ILE A 131 -5.15 1.27 -10.43
C ILE A 131 -6.24 0.31 -10.85
N GLU A 132 -6.56 0.36 -12.14
CA GLU A 132 -7.68 -0.36 -12.74
C GLU A 132 -7.48 -1.87 -12.70
N LEU A 133 -8.58 -2.63 -12.60
CA LEU A 133 -8.55 -4.10 -12.56
C LEU A 133 -7.74 -4.70 -13.71
N ARG A 134 -7.88 -4.17 -14.93
CA ARG A 134 -7.12 -4.60 -16.11
C ARG A 134 -5.61 -4.53 -15.95
N HIS A 135 -5.14 -3.74 -15.01
CA HIS A 135 -3.73 -3.53 -14.73
C HIS A 135 -3.21 -4.40 -13.58
N SER A 136 -4.06 -5.10 -12.85
CA SER A 136 -3.64 -6.12 -11.88
C SER A 136 -3.30 -7.45 -12.57
N VAL A 137 -2.51 -8.29 -11.92
CA VAL A 137 -2.15 -9.62 -12.48
C VAL A 137 -3.41 -10.46 -12.71
N THR A 138 -4.21 -10.67 -11.66
CA THR A 138 -5.46 -11.44 -11.78
C THR A 138 -6.44 -10.79 -12.75
N GLY A 139 -6.55 -9.45 -12.77
CA GLY A 139 -7.46 -8.76 -13.69
C GLY A 139 -7.08 -8.93 -15.16
N ARG A 140 -5.79 -8.97 -15.48
CA ARG A 140 -5.33 -9.30 -16.85
C ARG A 140 -5.69 -10.72 -17.23
N GLN A 141 -5.54 -11.67 -16.32
CA GLN A 141 -5.95 -13.05 -16.55
C GLN A 141 -7.46 -13.13 -16.80
N MET A 142 -8.28 -12.48 -15.95
CA MET A 142 -9.73 -12.40 -16.13
C MET A 142 -10.12 -11.80 -17.49
N LEU A 143 -9.41 -10.75 -17.92
CA LEU A 143 -9.66 -10.11 -19.22
C LEU A 143 -9.34 -11.09 -20.37
N ALA A 144 -8.24 -11.85 -20.26
CA ALA A 144 -7.78 -12.79 -21.29
C ALA A 144 -8.74 -14.00 -21.45
N ASP A 145 -9.25 -14.56 -20.35
CA ASP A 145 -10.14 -15.73 -20.37
C ASP A 145 -11.63 -15.36 -20.35
N GLY A 146 -11.96 -14.07 -20.38
CA GLY A 146 -13.34 -13.60 -20.44
C GLY A 146 -14.11 -13.71 -19.12
N THR A 147 -13.41 -13.92 -18.00
CA THR A 147 -14.04 -13.98 -16.67
C THR A 147 -14.60 -12.61 -16.26
N ARG A 148 -15.77 -12.60 -15.63
CA ARG A 148 -16.45 -11.41 -15.11
C ARG A 148 -16.81 -11.64 -13.64
N GLY A 149 -17.25 -10.56 -12.99
CA GLY A 149 -17.70 -10.58 -11.61
C GLY A 149 -19.16 -10.98 -11.44
N SER A 150 -19.67 -10.74 -10.25
CA SER A 150 -21.05 -11.06 -9.86
C SER A 150 -22.01 -9.96 -10.31
N LYS A 151 -23.17 -10.34 -10.86
CA LYS A 151 -24.26 -9.39 -11.10
C LYS A 151 -24.80 -8.74 -9.81
N ASN A 152 -24.49 -9.32 -8.66
CA ASN A 152 -24.92 -8.82 -7.36
C ASN A 152 -23.97 -7.78 -6.75
N VAL A 153 -22.88 -7.45 -7.46
CA VAL A 153 -22.01 -6.33 -7.11
C VAL A 153 -22.30 -5.15 -8.03
N ARG A 154 -22.49 -3.99 -7.45
CA ARG A 154 -22.84 -2.75 -8.16
C ARG A 154 -21.71 -1.74 -8.02
N TYR A 155 -21.25 -1.20 -9.12
CA TYR A 155 -20.16 -0.25 -9.16
C TYR A 155 -20.63 1.12 -9.62
N PHE A 156 -20.40 2.15 -8.79
CA PHE A 156 -20.50 3.53 -9.23
C PHE A 156 -19.15 3.94 -9.82
N TYR A 157 -19.13 4.09 -11.12
CA TYR A 157 -17.95 4.54 -11.84
C TYR A 157 -17.92 6.05 -11.93
N SER A 158 -16.80 6.63 -11.61
CA SER A 158 -16.46 8.03 -11.84
C SER A 158 -15.22 8.04 -12.74
N ALA A 159 -15.37 8.48 -13.97
CA ALA A 159 -14.29 8.50 -14.95
C ALA A 159 -13.00 9.08 -14.35
N PRO A 160 -11.81 8.52 -14.67
CA PRO A 160 -10.56 9.12 -14.30
C PRO A 160 -10.54 10.55 -14.82
N ASN A 161 -10.25 11.48 -13.92
CA ASN A 161 -10.22 12.88 -14.30
C ASN A 161 -9.12 13.11 -15.37
N PRO A 162 -9.37 13.81 -16.48
CA PRO A 162 -8.35 14.18 -17.46
C PRO A 162 -7.22 15.06 -16.91
N VAL A 163 -7.22 15.34 -15.62
CA VAL A 163 -6.23 16.12 -14.87
C VAL A 163 -4.77 15.66 -15.06
N TYR A 164 -4.52 14.43 -15.48
CA TYR A 164 -3.19 13.99 -15.92
C TYR A 164 -2.59 14.81 -17.10
N LYS A 165 -3.37 15.70 -17.72
CA LYS A 165 -2.89 16.61 -18.78
C LYS A 165 -2.55 18.03 -18.30
N GLY A 166 -2.38 18.24 -17.01
CA GLY A 166 -1.70 19.44 -16.49
C GLY A 166 -2.54 20.71 -16.42
N SER A 167 -3.86 20.65 -16.37
CA SER A 167 -4.68 21.83 -16.10
C SER A 167 -5.37 21.74 -14.73
N ALA A 168 -4.95 22.61 -13.82
CA ALA A 168 -5.66 22.92 -12.57
C ALA A 168 -7.08 23.46 -12.82
N ASP A 169 -7.39 23.80 -14.05
CA ASP A 169 -8.63 24.46 -14.49
C ASP A 169 -9.92 23.69 -14.18
N ASN A 170 -9.85 22.48 -13.64
CA ASN A 170 -11.02 21.60 -13.47
C ASN A 170 -11.34 21.17 -12.03
N LEU A 171 -10.64 21.71 -11.01
CA LEU A 171 -11.05 21.47 -9.62
C LEU A 171 -11.93 22.61 -9.12
N PRO A 172 -13.17 22.30 -8.74
CA PRO A 172 -14.07 23.32 -8.23
C PRO A 172 -13.66 23.77 -6.82
N PHE A 173 -13.71 25.06 -6.58
CA PHE A 173 -13.54 25.64 -5.24
C PHE A 173 -14.70 25.23 -4.31
N GLU A 174 -15.91 25.15 -4.85
CA GLU A 174 -17.12 24.80 -4.13
C GLU A 174 -17.49 23.31 -4.32
N PRO A 175 -18.16 22.71 -3.33
CA PRO A 175 -18.69 21.35 -3.45
C PRO A 175 -19.64 21.21 -4.65
N GLN A 176 -19.46 20.17 -5.45
CA GLN A 176 -20.30 19.86 -6.59
C GLN A 176 -21.45 18.93 -6.21
N THR A 177 -22.47 18.87 -7.05
CA THR A 177 -23.64 17.98 -6.92
C THR A 177 -23.70 16.91 -7.98
N GLU A 178 -22.90 17.03 -9.03
CA GLU A 178 -22.84 16.11 -10.17
C GLU A 178 -21.39 15.71 -10.48
N ILE A 179 -21.21 14.56 -11.13
CA ILE A 179 -19.91 14.05 -11.58
C ILE A 179 -20.00 13.78 -13.08
N GLU A 180 -19.14 14.39 -13.87
CA GLU A 180 -19.12 14.19 -15.32
C GLU A 180 -18.75 12.75 -15.67
N GLY A 181 -19.53 12.12 -16.57
CA GLY A 181 -19.26 10.76 -17.08
C GLY A 181 -19.41 9.65 -16.06
N CYS A 182 -20.11 9.89 -14.94
CA CYS A 182 -20.41 8.84 -13.99
C CYS A 182 -21.54 7.91 -14.47
N CYS A 183 -21.51 6.67 -14.00
CA CYS A 183 -22.58 5.69 -14.25
C CYS A 183 -22.52 4.55 -13.24
N TRP A 184 -23.65 3.83 -13.13
CA TRP A 184 -23.75 2.57 -12.42
C TRP A 184 -23.70 1.38 -13.39
N PHE A 185 -23.14 0.26 -12.96
CA PHE A 185 -23.17 -1.03 -13.66
C PHE A 185 -22.88 -2.17 -12.68
N ASP A 186 -23.14 -3.41 -13.10
CA ASP A 186 -22.86 -4.58 -12.28
C ASP A 186 -21.56 -5.31 -12.68
N GLY A 187 -21.18 -6.31 -11.89
CA GLY A 187 -19.93 -7.05 -12.10
C GLY A 187 -19.86 -7.88 -13.39
N THR A 188 -20.93 -8.00 -14.15
CA THR A 188 -20.94 -8.71 -15.45
C THR A 188 -20.58 -7.80 -16.63
N ASP A 189 -20.55 -6.49 -16.42
CA ASP A 189 -20.23 -5.49 -17.44
C ASP A 189 -18.72 -5.40 -17.69
N ASP A 190 -18.32 -5.16 -18.94
CA ASP A 190 -16.90 -5.02 -19.33
C ASP A 190 -16.21 -3.82 -18.69
N ARG A 191 -16.96 -2.83 -18.23
CA ARG A 191 -16.43 -1.65 -17.53
C ARG A 191 -15.76 -1.97 -16.20
N ILE A 192 -15.98 -3.17 -15.61
CA ILE A 192 -15.24 -3.62 -14.41
C ILE A 192 -13.73 -3.54 -14.58
N PHE A 193 -13.23 -3.70 -15.80
CA PHE A 193 -11.80 -3.61 -16.07
C PHE A 193 -11.25 -2.18 -15.97
N ASN A 194 -12.11 -1.17 -15.88
CA ASN A 194 -11.76 0.25 -15.76
C ASN A 194 -11.94 0.81 -14.35
N ILE A 195 -12.33 -0.03 -13.38
CA ILE A 195 -12.46 0.38 -11.98
C ILE A 195 -11.26 -0.07 -11.15
N SER A 196 -11.20 0.41 -9.91
CA SER A 196 -10.21 -0.02 -8.91
C SER A 196 -10.11 -1.54 -8.82
N GLY A 197 -8.90 -2.10 -9.05
CA GLY A 197 -8.67 -3.54 -8.83
C GLY A 197 -8.83 -3.93 -7.37
N VAL A 198 -8.33 -3.13 -6.43
CA VAL A 198 -8.54 -3.35 -4.98
C VAL A 198 -10.02 -3.30 -4.64
N GLY A 199 -10.73 -2.27 -5.12
CA GLY A 199 -12.16 -2.11 -4.88
C GLY A 199 -12.99 -3.26 -5.47
N TYR A 200 -12.63 -3.75 -6.66
CA TYR A 200 -13.26 -4.91 -7.29
C TYR A 200 -13.15 -6.15 -6.40
N PHE A 201 -11.95 -6.56 -6.04
CA PHE A 201 -11.75 -7.76 -5.22
C PHE A 201 -12.34 -7.63 -3.81
N PHE A 202 -12.33 -6.41 -3.24
CA PHE A 202 -13.04 -6.12 -1.99
C PHE A 202 -14.53 -6.40 -2.11
N ALA A 203 -15.19 -5.82 -3.11
CA ALA A 203 -16.64 -5.90 -3.26
C ALA A 203 -17.11 -7.32 -3.61
N GLU A 204 -16.41 -8.00 -4.52
CA GLU A 204 -16.71 -9.39 -4.90
C GLU A 204 -16.55 -10.36 -3.71
N LYS A 205 -15.46 -10.20 -2.93
CA LYS A 205 -15.25 -11.02 -1.73
C LYS A 205 -16.31 -10.75 -0.68
N LEU A 206 -16.60 -9.48 -0.40
CA LEU A 206 -17.59 -9.11 0.61
C LEU A 206 -18.99 -9.59 0.24
N GLN A 207 -19.39 -9.44 -1.04
CA GLN A 207 -20.67 -9.94 -1.55
C GLN A 207 -20.84 -11.43 -1.31
N LYS A 208 -19.80 -12.20 -1.61
CA LYS A 208 -19.82 -13.66 -1.44
C LYS A 208 -19.94 -14.06 0.04
N GLU A 209 -19.24 -13.37 0.92
CA GLU A 209 -19.23 -13.69 2.35
C GLU A 209 -20.51 -13.27 3.09
N LEU A 210 -21.12 -12.17 2.67
CA LEU A 210 -22.37 -11.67 3.27
C LEU A 210 -23.63 -12.28 2.64
N ASP A 211 -23.50 -12.93 1.49
CA ASP A 211 -24.61 -13.45 0.68
C ASP A 211 -25.70 -12.39 0.43
N MET A 212 -25.28 -11.16 0.07
CA MET A 212 -26.17 -10.04 -0.27
C MET A 212 -25.52 -9.09 -1.28
N PRO A 213 -26.30 -8.23 -1.96
CA PRO A 213 -25.74 -7.25 -2.88
C PRO A 213 -24.74 -6.31 -2.18
N VAL A 214 -23.64 -6.02 -2.86
CA VAL A 214 -22.63 -5.04 -2.40
C VAL A 214 -22.45 -3.96 -3.46
N GLY A 215 -22.46 -2.70 -3.03
CA GLY A 215 -22.21 -1.53 -3.86
C GLY A 215 -20.88 -0.86 -3.51
N LEU A 216 -20.18 -0.36 -4.53
CA LEU A 216 -18.93 0.37 -4.35
C LEU A 216 -18.98 1.73 -5.01
N LEU A 217 -18.86 2.81 -4.22
CA LEU A 217 -18.69 4.18 -4.69
C LEU A 217 -17.21 4.46 -4.95
N SER A 218 -16.86 4.96 -6.13
CA SER A 218 -15.48 5.28 -6.50
C SER A 218 -15.09 6.71 -6.15
N GLY A 219 -14.04 6.89 -5.35
CA GLY A 219 -13.53 8.18 -4.87
C GLY A 219 -12.01 8.23 -4.73
N SER A 220 -11.22 7.72 -5.72
CA SER A 220 -9.77 7.72 -5.69
C SER A 220 -9.14 8.53 -6.81
N LEU A 221 -7.89 9.03 -6.59
CA LEU A 221 -7.07 9.68 -7.61
C LEU A 221 -5.58 9.50 -7.31
N GLY A 222 -4.81 8.98 -8.28
CA GLY A 222 -3.37 8.74 -8.15
C GLY A 222 -2.58 10.02 -7.87
N GLY A 223 -1.53 9.89 -7.04
CA GLY A 223 -0.67 11.01 -6.65
C GLY A 223 -1.27 12.00 -5.67
N SER A 224 -2.49 11.80 -5.20
CA SER A 224 -3.15 12.77 -4.31
C SER A 224 -2.69 12.67 -2.86
N CYS A 225 -2.52 13.82 -2.21
CA CYS A 225 -2.32 13.91 -0.76
C CYS A 225 -3.67 13.88 -0.02
N ILE A 226 -3.65 13.46 1.25
CA ILE A 226 -4.87 13.41 2.08
C ILE A 226 -5.57 14.77 2.19
N ALA A 227 -4.83 15.87 2.18
CA ALA A 227 -5.36 17.24 2.28
C ALA A 227 -6.40 17.56 1.18
N ALA A 228 -6.25 16.98 -0.02
CA ALA A 228 -7.17 17.20 -1.13
C ALA A 228 -8.58 16.61 -0.92
N TRP A 229 -8.70 15.67 0.01
CA TRP A 229 -9.92 14.93 0.32
C TRP A 229 -10.72 15.51 1.51
N ILE A 230 -10.17 16.50 2.24
CA ILE A 230 -10.79 17.07 3.43
C ILE A 230 -11.68 18.26 3.04
N PRO A 231 -12.93 18.33 3.52
CA PRO A 231 -13.81 19.47 3.27
C PRO A 231 -13.21 20.79 3.76
N ARG A 232 -13.36 21.88 3.01
CA ARG A 232 -12.85 23.21 3.37
C ARG A 232 -13.38 23.71 4.71
N GLU A 233 -14.66 23.52 4.97
CA GLU A 233 -15.29 23.84 6.25
C GLU A 233 -14.55 23.21 7.44
N THR A 234 -14.12 21.97 7.30
CA THR A 234 -13.35 21.25 8.34
C THR A 234 -11.98 21.89 8.53
N VAL A 235 -11.30 22.22 7.43
CA VAL A 235 -9.98 22.87 7.49
C VAL A 235 -10.08 24.26 8.15
N GLU A 236 -11.11 25.01 7.86
CA GLU A 236 -11.29 26.37 8.37
C GLU A 236 -11.78 26.43 9.82
N SER A 237 -12.54 25.41 10.24
CA SER A 237 -13.07 25.32 11.61
C SER A 237 -12.07 24.77 12.63
N ASP A 238 -11.03 24.04 12.21
CA ASP A 238 -10.03 23.44 13.11
C ASP A 238 -8.62 23.99 12.85
N LYS A 239 -8.07 24.70 13.86
CA LYS A 239 -6.72 25.29 13.80
C LYS A 239 -5.61 24.26 13.67
N ASN A 240 -5.78 23.06 14.24
CA ASN A 240 -4.79 21.98 14.16
C ASN A 240 -4.79 21.37 12.77
N VAL A 241 -5.97 21.14 12.19
CA VAL A 241 -6.11 20.67 10.81
C VAL A 241 -5.51 21.69 9.84
N LYS A 242 -5.84 22.98 10.00
CA LYS A 242 -5.29 24.06 9.16
C LYS A 242 -3.76 24.14 9.28
N LYS A 243 -3.20 23.99 10.50
CA LYS A 243 -1.75 23.95 10.71
C LYS A 243 -1.12 22.72 10.04
N ALA A 244 -1.74 21.54 10.17
CA ALA A 244 -1.27 20.30 9.56
C ALA A 244 -1.29 20.36 8.02
N ILE A 245 -2.26 21.02 7.43
CA ILE A 245 -2.31 21.25 5.98
C ILE A 245 -1.18 22.17 5.53
N GLY A 246 -0.89 23.24 6.28
CA GLY A 246 0.23 24.13 6.03
C GLY A 246 0.14 24.82 4.66
N SER A 247 1.19 24.71 3.85
CA SER A 247 1.28 25.35 2.52
C SER A 247 0.30 24.81 1.47
N ALA A 248 -0.29 23.62 1.71
CA ALA A 248 -1.33 23.07 0.84
C ALA A 248 -2.70 23.79 1.02
N TYR A 249 -2.81 24.71 1.99
CA TYR A 249 -4.01 25.54 2.13
C TYR A 249 -4.01 26.67 1.11
N ILE A 250 -4.99 26.64 0.21
CA ILE A 250 -5.19 27.68 -0.82
C ILE A 250 -6.40 28.54 -0.45
N SER A 251 -6.21 29.84 -0.33
CA SER A 251 -7.30 30.79 -0.13
C SER A 251 -8.16 30.93 -1.40
N GLU A 252 -9.43 31.35 -1.23
CA GLU A 252 -10.32 31.58 -2.37
C GLU A 252 -9.70 32.55 -3.40
N LYS A 253 -9.03 33.59 -2.93
CA LYS A 253 -8.36 34.57 -3.78
C LYS A 253 -7.30 33.90 -4.66
N ASN A 254 -6.40 33.13 -4.05
CA ASN A 254 -5.31 32.45 -4.76
C ASN A 254 -5.87 31.36 -5.70
N TRP A 255 -6.95 30.68 -5.31
CA TRP A 255 -7.61 29.70 -6.15
C TRP A 255 -8.09 30.31 -7.48
N LYS A 256 -8.62 31.54 -7.45
CA LYS A 256 -9.13 32.22 -8.65
C LYS A 256 -8.06 32.92 -9.47
N GLU A 257 -6.94 33.33 -8.84
CA GLU A 257 -5.89 34.16 -9.49
C GLU A 257 -4.72 33.33 -9.99
N ASP A 258 -4.47 32.16 -9.44
CA ASP A 258 -3.30 31.32 -9.72
C ASP A 258 -3.70 30.06 -10.48
N GLY A 259 -3.51 30.06 -11.80
CA GLY A 259 -3.73 28.91 -12.68
C GLY A 259 -2.72 27.76 -12.48
N SER A 260 -1.82 27.84 -11.49
CA SER A 260 -0.76 26.84 -11.21
C SER A 260 -1.10 25.88 -10.06
N LEU A 261 -2.35 25.80 -9.64
CA LEU A 261 -2.76 24.95 -8.52
C LEU A 261 -2.43 23.47 -8.74
N SER A 262 -1.83 22.84 -7.74
CA SER A 262 -1.59 21.41 -7.75
C SER A 262 -2.84 20.66 -7.28
N VAL A 263 -3.56 20.10 -8.22
CA VAL A 263 -4.75 19.28 -8.01
C VAL A 263 -4.53 18.16 -7.00
N LEU A 264 -3.31 17.64 -6.92
CA LEU A 264 -2.98 16.45 -6.16
C LEU A 264 -2.67 16.76 -4.70
N SER A 265 -2.21 17.99 -4.41
CA SER A 265 -1.73 18.38 -3.08
C SER A 265 -2.56 19.45 -2.40
N ASP A 266 -3.36 20.23 -3.17
CA ASP A 266 -4.10 21.36 -2.62
C ASP A 266 -5.36 20.90 -1.92
N CYS A 267 -5.66 21.52 -0.79
CA CYS A 267 -6.76 21.07 0.05
C CYS A 267 -8.13 21.24 -0.63
N THR A 268 -9.02 20.28 -0.39
CA THR A 268 -10.45 20.32 -0.68
C THR A 268 -10.88 19.98 -2.11
N GLY A 269 -10.03 20.15 -3.11
CA GLY A 269 -10.48 20.06 -4.51
C GLY A 269 -11.05 18.71 -4.91
N LEU A 270 -10.45 17.62 -4.45
CA LEU A 270 -10.93 16.27 -4.73
C LEU A 270 -12.19 15.92 -3.92
N TYR A 271 -12.27 16.38 -2.67
CA TYR A 271 -13.52 16.28 -1.93
C TYR A 271 -14.65 16.95 -2.70
N ASN A 272 -14.48 18.21 -3.11
CA ASN A 272 -15.52 18.98 -3.81
C ASN A 272 -16.00 18.28 -5.09
N LYS A 273 -15.08 17.69 -5.85
CA LYS A 273 -15.39 17.08 -7.15
C LYS A 273 -15.91 15.66 -7.07
N LYS A 274 -15.34 14.82 -6.19
CA LYS A 274 -15.56 13.37 -6.19
C LYS A 274 -16.40 12.86 -5.02
N ILE A 275 -16.35 13.50 -3.87
CA ILE A 275 -17.02 13.04 -2.65
C ILE A 275 -18.29 13.81 -2.36
N ALA A 276 -18.26 15.14 -2.48
CA ALA A 276 -19.41 15.99 -2.19
C ALA A 276 -20.69 15.57 -2.93
N PRO A 277 -20.65 15.19 -4.23
CA PRO A 277 -21.84 14.71 -4.94
C PRO A 277 -22.44 13.44 -4.36
N LEU A 278 -21.64 12.64 -3.64
CA LEU A 278 -22.03 11.34 -3.10
C LEU A 278 -22.58 11.41 -1.67
N THR A 279 -22.60 12.58 -1.03
CA THR A 279 -22.96 12.73 0.39
C THR A 279 -24.42 12.42 0.72
N ASN A 280 -25.28 12.25 -0.28
CA ASN A 280 -26.65 11.77 -0.07
C ASN A 280 -26.74 10.22 0.08
N PHE A 281 -25.69 9.50 -0.31
CA PHE A 281 -25.55 8.09 -0.02
C PHE A 281 -25.12 7.87 1.44
N ARG A 282 -25.33 6.66 1.95
CA ARG A 282 -25.05 6.33 3.37
C ARG A 282 -24.24 5.06 3.42
N PRO A 283 -22.95 5.09 3.05
CA PRO A 283 -22.14 3.89 3.03
C PRO A 283 -22.00 3.27 4.43
N ALA A 284 -21.94 1.93 4.50
CA ALA A 284 -21.64 1.18 5.71
C ALA A 284 -20.21 1.43 6.21
N GLY A 285 -19.31 1.79 5.31
CA GLY A 285 -17.92 2.09 5.64
C GLY A 285 -17.12 2.57 4.42
N MET A 286 -15.83 2.77 4.65
CA MET A 286 -14.87 3.19 3.64
C MET A 286 -13.68 2.24 3.61
N VAL A 287 -13.20 1.90 2.42
CA VAL A 287 -11.87 1.31 2.20
C VAL A 287 -10.93 2.41 1.71
N TRP A 288 -9.75 2.51 2.34
CA TRP A 288 -8.81 3.60 2.11
C TRP A 288 -7.40 3.11 1.83
N TYR A 289 -6.85 3.47 0.66
CA TYR A 289 -5.46 3.15 0.31
C TYR A 289 -4.77 4.41 -0.20
N GLN A 290 -4.11 5.12 0.71
CA GLN A 290 -3.42 6.38 0.45
C GLN A 290 -2.39 6.61 1.56
N GLY A 291 -1.35 7.37 1.27
CA GLY A 291 -0.31 7.77 2.21
C GLY A 291 1.01 8.03 1.53
N GLU A 292 1.25 7.43 0.36
CA GLU A 292 2.50 7.52 -0.39
C GLU A 292 2.87 8.97 -0.71
N SER A 293 1.90 9.79 -1.11
CA SER A 293 2.11 11.22 -1.40
C SER A 293 2.26 12.09 -0.14
N ASP A 294 2.01 11.56 1.03
CA ASP A 294 2.16 12.25 2.33
C ASP A 294 3.40 11.79 3.12
N THR A 295 4.19 10.83 2.59
CA THR A 295 5.45 10.40 3.21
C THR A 295 6.47 11.56 3.29
N GLY A 296 7.40 11.48 4.23
CA GLY A 296 8.43 12.53 4.43
C GLY A 296 7.92 13.80 5.09
N ARG A 297 6.69 13.79 5.66
CA ARG A 297 6.13 14.87 6.45
C ARG A 297 6.34 14.64 7.95
N ASP A 298 6.02 15.65 8.76
CA ASP A 298 6.12 15.57 10.22
C ASP A 298 5.24 14.44 10.77
N TYR A 299 5.78 13.69 11.73
CA TYR A 299 5.05 12.62 12.43
C TYR A 299 3.78 13.17 13.14
N GLY A 300 2.69 12.44 13.09
CA GLY A 300 1.39 12.83 13.63
C GLY A 300 0.57 13.77 12.73
N ARG A 301 1.18 14.29 11.64
CA ARG A 301 0.46 15.13 10.68
C ARG A 301 -0.64 14.34 9.97
N TYR A 302 -0.31 13.16 9.47
CA TYR A 302 -1.26 12.33 8.75
C TYR A 302 -2.41 11.88 9.65
N THR A 303 -2.11 11.44 10.86
CA THR A 303 -3.10 11.09 11.89
C THR A 303 -4.08 12.23 12.17
N THR A 304 -3.58 13.48 12.29
CA THR A 304 -4.42 14.67 12.48
C THR A 304 -5.38 14.87 11.32
N LEU A 305 -4.87 14.78 10.09
CA LEU A 305 -5.66 14.96 8.88
C LEU A 305 -6.65 13.83 8.64
N PHE A 306 -6.26 12.59 8.94
CA PHE A 306 -7.14 11.43 8.79
C PHE A 306 -8.29 11.44 9.81
N ASN A 307 -8.03 11.86 11.05
CA ASN A 307 -9.08 12.07 12.04
C ASN A 307 -10.11 13.08 11.53
N ALA A 308 -9.66 14.22 11.02
CA ALA A 308 -10.53 15.25 10.46
C ALA A 308 -11.31 14.75 9.24
N LEU A 309 -10.70 13.96 8.37
CA LEU A 309 -11.37 13.34 7.23
C LEU A 309 -12.47 12.39 7.69
N GLN A 310 -12.18 11.45 8.59
CA GLN A 310 -13.17 10.47 9.09
C GLN A 310 -14.32 11.18 9.82
N ASP A 311 -14.04 12.15 10.72
CA ASP A 311 -15.06 12.91 11.43
C ASP A 311 -15.97 13.68 10.46
N SER A 312 -15.38 14.25 9.42
CA SER A 312 -16.14 14.95 8.37
C SER A 312 -17.05 14.01 7.60
N TYR A 313 -16.52 12.86 7.19
CA TYR A 313 -17.28 11.87 6.42
C TYR A 313 -18.35 11.20 7.27
N THR A 314 -18.08 10.90 8.56
CA THR A 314 -19.10 10.46 9.51
C THR A 314 -20.32 11.41 9.53
N ARG A 315 -20.06 12.71 9.63
CA ARG A 315 -21.11 13.75 9.65
C ARG A 315 -21.80 13.88 8.29
N LEU A 316 -21.04 13.96 7.20
CA LEU A 316 -21.55 14.23 5.85
C LEU A 316 -22.38 13.08 5.29
N PHE A 317 -21.95 11.84 5.53
CA PHE A 317 -22.71 10.64 5.18
C PHE A 317 -23.79 10.30 6.21
N ASN A 318 -23.92 11.14 7.29
CA ASN A 318 -24.89 10.96 8.36
C ASN A 318 -24.87 9.56 8.97
N HIS A 319 -23.67 9.04 9.22
CA HIS A 319 -23.49 7.76 9.90
C HIS A 319 -23.95 7.90 11.36
N LYS A 320 -24.88 7.03 11.80
CA LYS A 320 -25.57 7.21 13.09
C LYS A 320 -25.00 6.37 14.23
N ASN A 321 -24.26 5.33 13.91
CA ASN A 321 -23.81 4.31 14.85
C ASN A 321 -22.33 4.49 15.23
N GLY A 322 -21.92 5.70 15.59
CA GLY A 322 -20.53 6.03 15.89
C GLY A 322 -19.80 6.59 14.66
N ASP A 323 -18.46 6.46 14.65
CA ASP A 323 -17.64 6.88 13.52
C ASP A 323 -17.88 6.01 12.29
N LEU A 324 -17.82 6.60 11.09
CA LEU A 324 -17.81 5.84 9.84
C LEU A 324 -16.67 4.81 9.87
N PRO A 325 -16.93 3.50 9.77
CA PRO A 325 -15.89 2.49 9.77
C PRO A 325 -14.94 2.65 8.59
N VAL A 326 -13.62 2.51 8.83
CA VAL A 326 -12.61 2.60 7.78
C VAL A 326 -11.64 1.43 7.86
N VAL A 327 -11.49 0.73 6.74
CA VAL A 327 -10.43 -0.26 6.54
C VAL A 327 -9.30 0.38 5.73
N ILE A 328 -8.12 0.50 6.33
CA ILE A 328 -6.95 1.19 5.78
C ILE A 328 -5.96 0.13 5.28
N SER A 329 -5.45 0.26 4.06
CA SER A 329 -4.28 -0.48 3.63
C SER A 329 -3.02 0.20 4.14
N ALA A 330 -2.15 -0.54 4.82
CA ALA A 330 -0.78 -0.11 5.01
C ALA A 330 -0.10 0.06 3.63
N LEU A 331 0.97 0.85 3.60
CA LEU A 331 1.72 1.05 2.38
C LEU A 331 2.66 -0.13 2.13
N CYS A 332 2.87 -0.47 0.86
CA CYS A 332 3.97 -1.34 0.48
C CYS A 332 5.30 -0.60 0.67
N ASP A 333 6.37 -1.36 0.81
CA ASP A 333 7.70 -0.78 0.95
C ASP A 333 8.17 -0.19 -0.39
N PHE A 334 8.63 1.06 -0.38
CA PHE A 334 9.21 1.72 -1.54
C PHE A 334 10.13 2.87 -1.13
N SER A 335 11.07 3.22 -1.99
CA SER A 335 12.13 4.21 -1.67
C SER A 335 11.69 5.67 -1.79
N PHE A 336 10.46 5.95 -2.20
CA PHE A 336 9.97 7.31 -2.43
C PHE A 336 9.76 8.06 -1.11
N GLY A 337 10.32 9.25 -0.97
CA GLY A 337 10.20 10.05 0.25
C GLY A 337 11.17 9.69 1.37
N GLY A 338 12.11 8.78 1.11
CA GLY A 338 13.08 8.28 2.07
C GLY A 338 12.52 7.18 2.97
N LEU A 339 13.39 6.29 3.44
CA LEU A 339 13.03 5.16 4.31
C LEU A 339 12.31 5.59 5.60
N ASP A 340 12.69 6.74 6.16
CA ASP A 340 12.04 7.32 7.34
C ASP A 340 10.57 7.66 7.12
N GLY A 341 10.22 8.18 5.94
CA GLY A 341 8.86 8.60 5.64
C GLY A 341 7.88 7.43 5.66
N MET A 342 8.26 6.30 5.08
CA MET A 342 7.46 5.08 5.04
C MET A 342 7.22 4.48 6.42
N LYS A 343 8.28 4.35 7.21
CA LYS A 343 8.23 3.79 8.56
C LYS A 343 7.36 4.63 9.49
N LYS A 344 7.53 5.95 9.42
CA LYS A 344 6.70 6.90 10.17
C LYS A 344 5.23 6.77 9.77
N MET A 345 4.93 6.68 8.48
CA MET A 345 3.57 6.50 8.00
C MET A 345 2.95 5.19 8.48
N THR A 346 3.68 4.08 8.43
CA THR A 346 3.19 2.79 8.92
C THR A 346 2.96 2.81 10.43
N ALA A 347 3.82 3.47 11.20
CA ALA A 347 3.62 3.66 12.63
C ALA A 347 2.38 4.52 12.90
N GLU A 348 2.17 5.59 12.14
CA GLU A 348 0.95 6.40 12.25
C GLU A 348 -0.31 5.57 11.94
N PHE A 349 -0.28 4.65 10.96
CA PHE A 349 -1.42 3.77 10.69
C PHE A 349 -1.72 2.85 11.89
N ALA A 350 -0.70 2.26 12.51
CA ALA A 350 -0.86 1.44 13.70
C ALA A 350 -1.44 2.25 14.88
N GLU A 351 -0.96 3.46 15.09
CA GLU A 351 -1.50 4.37 16.12
C GLU A 351 -2.93 4.80 15.81
N MET A 352 -3.24 5.15 14.57
CA MET A 352 -4.58 5.51 14.13
C MET A 352 -5.58 4.41 14.40
N GLN A 353 -5.19 3.15 14.20
CA GLN A 353 -6.02 1.99 14.51
C GLN A 353 -6.23 1.85 16.02
N GLN A 354 -5.17 2.01 16.82
CA GLN A 354 -5.27 1.93 18.29
C GLN A 354 -6.08 3.08 18.90
N LEU A 355 -6.07 4.26 18.28
CA LEU A 355 -6.87 5.42 18.72
C LEU A 355 -8.38 5.19 18.56
N ARG A 356 -8.80 4.45 17.54
CA ARG A 356 -10.22 4.19 17.23
C ARG A 356 -10.43 2.72 16.83
N PRO A 357 -10.19 1.76 17.75
CA PRO A 357 -10.21 0.33 17.43
C PRO A 357 -11.58 -0.19 16.97
N ASP A 358 -12.66 0.47 17.37
CA ASP A 358 -14.04 0.09 17.03
C ASP A 358 -14.49 0.61 15.65
N SER A 359 -13.71 1.49 15.02
CA SER A 359 -14.04 2.09 13.72
C SER A 359 -12.90 2.08 12.72
N ARG A 360 -11.73 1.53 13.08
CA ARG A 360 -10.55 1.45 12.19
C ARG A 360 -9.94 0.07 12.20
N ALA A 361 -9.63 -0.40 11.01
CA ALA A 361 -8.79 -1.57 10.78
C ALA A 361 -7.62 -1.20 9.86
N VAL A 362 -6.45 -1.79 10.07
CA VAL A 362 -5.29 -1.65 9.18
C VAL A 362 -4.92 -3.03 8.64
N VAL A 363 -4.89 -3.18 7.33
CA VAL A 363 -4.44 -4.41 6.68
C VAL A 363 -3.00 -4.28 6.22
N SER A 364 -2.19 -5.30 6.45
CA SER A 364 -0.81 -5.34 6.00
C SER A 364 -0.71 -5.82 4.56
N VAL A 365 0.26 -5.28 3.81
CA VAL A 365 0.59 -5.65 2.43
C VAL A 365 2.08 -5.95 2.26
N SER A 366 2.82 -6.08 3.38
CA SER A 366 4.27 -6.22 3.37
C SER A 366 4.80 -7.52 2.74
N ASP A 367 3.97 -8.55 2.62
CA ASP A 367 4.29 -9.83 1.98
C ASP A 367 3.87 -9.88 0.50
N ILE A 368 3.24 -8.82 -0.03
CA ILE A 368 2.83 -8.77 -1.43
C ILE A 368 4.02 -8.33 -2.28
N PRO A 369 4.43 -9.13 -3.28
CA PRO A 369 5.57 -8.78 -4.12
C PRO A 369 5.37 -7.44 -4.82
N LEU A 370 6.41 -6.61 -4.82
CA LEU A 370 6.51 -5.41 -5.63
C LEU A 370 6.90 -5.84 -7.04
N THR A 371 5.92 -6.26 -7.82
CA THR A 371 6.15 -6.53 -9.24
C THR A 371 6.22 -5.23 -9.99
N TYR A 372 7.24 -5.07 -10.81
CA TYR A 372 7.44 -3.87 -11.63
C TYR A 372 6.30 -3.74 -12.63
N TYR A 373 5.41 -2.83 -12.35
CA TYR A 373 4.38 -2.43 -13.26
C TYR A 373 4.79 -1.13 -13.93
N VAL A 374 5.01 -1.19 -15.24
CA VAL A 374 5.22 -0.04 -16.15
C VAL A 374 6.07 1.09 -15.54
N GLU A 375 7.31 1.19 -16.01
CA GLU A 375 8.17 2.38 -15.88
C GLU A 375 8.57 2.81 -14.46
N THR A 376 9.46 2.08 -13.80
CA THR A 376 10.32 2.58 -12.70
C THR A 376 9.68 2.89 -11.32
N GLN A 377 8.40 2.63 -11.06
CA GLN A 377 7.80 2.90 -9.76
C GLN A 377 7.47 1.63 -8.97
N THR A 378 8.31 1.31 -8.00
CA THR A 378 8.17 0.16 -7.10
C THR A 378 7.05 0.29 -6.06
N CYS A 379 6.34 1.43 -5.98
CA CYS A 379 5.30 1.68 -4.99
C CYS A 379 3.92 1.08 -5.33
N HIS A 380 3.80 0.36 -6.44
CA HIS A 380 2.53 -0.19 -6.90
C HIS A 380 2.60 -1.71 -7.02
N PRO A 381 2.26 -2.50 -5.98
CA PRO A 381 2.13 -3.95 -6.11
C PRO A 381 1.17 -4.30 -7.25
N ALA A 382 1.59 -5.13 -8.20
CA ALA A 382 0.74 -5.53 -9.31
C ALA A 382 -0.42 -6.43 -8.87
N GLU A 383 -0.23 -7.17 -7.77
CA GLU A 383 -1.28 -7.99 -7.15
C GLU A 383 -2.23 -7.11 -6.33
N LYS A 384 -3.45 -6.92 -6.85
CA LYS A 384 -4.51 -6.17 -6.16
C LYS A 384 -5.52 -7.07 -5.45
N GLN A 385 -5.62 -8.33 -5.83
CA GLN A 385 -6.55 -9.30 -5.25
C GLN A 385 -6.30 -9.51 -3.75
N PRO A 386 -5.08 -9.85 -3.28
CA PRO A 386 -4.86 -10.05 -1.85
C PRO A 386 -5.18 -8.81 -1.01
N VAL A 387 -4.94 -7.60 -1.55
CA VAL A 387 -5.26 -6.35 -0.85
C VAL A 387 -6.77 -6.20 -0.66
N GLY A 388 -7.54 -6.33 -1.75
CA GLY A 388 -8.99 -6.22 -1.70
C GLY A 388 -9.65 -7.29 -0.81
N GLU A 389 -9.22 -8.54 -0.93
CA GLU A 389 -9.73 -9.63 -0.10
C GLU A 389 -9.41 -9.46 1.39
N ARG A 390 -8.21 -8.96 1.73
CA ARG A 390 -7.83 -8.61 3.10
C ARG A 390 -8.70 -7.49 3.65
N MET A 391 -8.97 -6.46 2.86
CA MET A 391 -9.88 -5.40 3.28
C MET A 391 -11.30 -5.93 3.53
N ALA A 392 -11.80 -6.85 2.69
CA ALA A 392 -13.11 -7.48 2.91
C ALA A 392 -13.13 -8.32 4.18
N TYR A 393 -12.08 -9.09 4.44
CA TYR A 393 -11.94 -9.87 5.68
C TYR A 393 -11.93 -8.97 6.93
N ALA A 394 -11.20 -7.85 6.89
CA ALA A 394 -11.21 -6.88 7.98
C ALA A 394 -12.58 -6.22 8.18
N ALA A 395 -13.26 -5.86 7.08
CA ALA A 395 -14.61 -5.29 7.11
C ALA A 395 -15.64 -6.23 7.74
N GLN A 396 -15.54 -7.54 7.49
CA GLN A 396 -16.41 -8.54 8.11
C GLN A 396 -16.31 -8.52 9.63
N GLY A 397 -15.10 -8.46 10.18
CA GLY A 397 -14.91 -8.37 11.63
C GLY A 397 -15.32 -7.01 12.20
N LEU A 398 -14.90 -5.91 11.53
CA LEU A 398 -15.11 -4.55 12.01
C LEU A 398 -16.59 -4.11 12.00
N VAL A 399 -17.35 -4.51 10.96
CA VAL A 399 -18.70 -4.01 10.70
C VAL A 399 -19.78 -5.07 10.91
N TYR A 400 -19.48 -6.32 10.55
CA TYR A 400 -20.50 -7.39 10.51
C TYR A 400 -20.36 -8.41 11.64
N GLY A 401 -19.42 -8.21 12.58
CA GLY A 401 -19.29 -9.02 13.79
C GLY A 401 -18.75 -10.43 13.56
N ALA A 402 -18.07 -10.68 12.45
CA ALA A 402 -17.38 -11.93 12.22
C ALA A 402 -16.21 -12.10 13.21
N ASP A 403 -15.96 -13.34 13.66
CA ASP A 403 -14.83 -13.65 14.54
C ASP A 403 -13.50 -13.67 13.75
N ASN A 404 -13.16 -12.51 13.21
CA ASN A 404 -11.97 -12.29 12.40
C ASN A 404 -10.88 -11.52 13.16
N CYS A 405 -9.62 -11.64 12.71
CA CYS A 405 -8.60 -10.66 13.03
C CYS A 405 -8.90 -9.38 12.26
N VAL A 406 -9.48 -8.37 12.90
CA VAL A 406 -9.93 -7.14 12.23
C VAL A 406 -8.77 -6.28 11.72
N SER A 407 -7.54 -6.47 12.24
CA SER A 407 -6.38 -5.65 11.90
C SER A 407 -5.11 -6.49 11.88
N ALA A 408 -4.09 -6.02 11.16
CA ALA A 408 -2.78 -6.62 11.15
C ALA A 408 -2.07 -6.43 12.50
N PRO A 409 -1.21 -7.38 12.93
CA PRO A 409 -0.45 -7.22 14.15
C PRO A 409 0.41 -5.97 14.13
N SER A 410 0.30 -5.17 15.17
CA SER A 410 1.06 -3.94 15.39
C SER A 410 1.69 -3.94 16.78
N MET A 411 2.81 -3.26 16.94
CA MET A 411 3.50 -3.19 18.23
C MET A 411 2.60 -2.58 19.30
N LYS A 412 2.43 -3.33 20.39
CA LYS A 412 1.77 -2.87 21.61
C LYS A 412 2.76 -2.22 22.56
N SER A 413 3.92 -2.85 22.75
CA SER A 413 4.98 -2.39 23.62
C SER A 413 6.30 -3.08 23.29
N SER A 414 7.41 -2.48 23.72
CA SER A 414 8.73 -3.09 23.69
C SER A 414 9.45 -2.95 25.03
N GLU A 415 10.31 -3.92 25.39
CA GLU A 415 11.14 -3.92 26.58
C GLU A 415 12.53 -4.43 26.25
N ILE A 416 13.57 -3.78 26.78
CA ILE A 416 14.94 -4.24 26.68
C ILE A 416 15.31 -4.99 27.96
N LYS A 417 15.63 -6.27 27.83
CA LYS A 417 15.96 -7.13 28.95
C LYS A 417 16.98 -8.19 28.52
N ASP A 418 17.94 -8.50 29.41
CA ASP A 418 18.91 -9.59 29.26
C ASP A 418 19.63 -9.59 27.89
N GLY A 419 19.99 -8.39 27.40
CA GLY A 419 20.70 -8.25 26.11
C GLY A 419 19.83 -8.49 24.87
N SER A 420 18.52 -8.45 25.03
CA SER A 420 17.52 -8.66 23.95
C SER A 420 16.46 -7.57 23.98
N VAL A 421 15.75 -7.40 22.86
CA VAL A 421 14.54 -6.58 22.78
C VAL A 421 13.33 -7.52 22.69
N TYR A 422 12.38 -7.35 23.61
CA TYR A 422 11.10 -8.08 23.60
C TYR A 422 10.04 -7.17 23.03
N ILE A 423 9.34 -7.62 22.01
CA ILE A 423 8.28 -6.86 21.33
C ILE A 423 6.98 -7.61 21.47
N THR A 424 5.98 -6.98 22.08
CA THR A 424 4.62 -7.52 22.22
C THR A 424 3.72 -6.87 21.21
N PHE A 425 2.88 -7.65 20.52
CA PHE A 425 1.99 -7.23 19.45
C PHE A 425 0.51 -7.34 19.84
N ASN A 426 -0.31 -6.44 19.30
CA ASN A 426 -1.77 -6.54 19.27
C ASN A 426 -2.20 -7.33 18.02
N TYR A 427 -3.45 -7.76 17.95
CA TYR A 427 -4.12 -8.35 16.78
C TYR A 427 -3.46 -9.61 16.21
N VAL A 428 -2.85 -10.40 17.06
CA VAL A 428 -2.13 -11.63 16.65
C VAL A 428 -3.06 -12.82 16.35
N GLY A 429 -4.37 -12.67 16.56
CA GLY A 429 -5.32 -13.77 16.49
C GLY A 429 -5.17 -14.72 17.68
N ASP A 430 -5.06 -16.01 17.42
CA ASP A 430 -4.78 -17.02 18.45
C ASP A 430 -3.34 -16.91 18.92
N THR A 431 -2.41 -16.68 17.98
CA THR A 431 -0.97 -16.54 18.25
C THR A 431 -0.24 -15.95 17.04
N LEU A 432 1.00 -15.48 17.25
CA LEU A 432 1.96 -15.27 16.16
C LEU A 432 2.47 -16.61 15.63
N LYS A 433 2.72 -16.68 14.33
CA LYS A 433 3.40 -17.82 13.68
C LYS A 433 4.34 -17.37 12.58
N VAL A 434 5.30 -18.20 12.28
CA VAL A 434 6.28 -18.02 11.20
C VAL A 434 5.85 -18.86 10.00
N LYS A 435 5.92 -18.31 8.79
CA LYS A 435 5.93 -19.10 7.55
C LYS A 435 7.37 -19.51 7.28
N GLY A 436 7.70 -20.80 7.46
CA GLY A 436 9.06 -21.34 7.40
C GLY A 436 9.61 -21.69 8.77
N ASP A 437 10.91 -21.90 8.86
CA ASP A 437 11.55 -22.48 10.04
C ASP A 437 12.14 -21.44 11.00
N ARG A 438 12.41 -20.22 10.52
CA ARG A 438 12.89 -19.10 11.34
C ARG A 438 12.19 -17.79 10.99
N ILE A 439 12.25 -16.83 11.92
CA ILE A 439 11.73 -15.48 11.70
C ILE A 439 12.78 -14.69 10.91
N CYS A 440 12.36 -14.06 9.79
CA CYS A 440 13.17 -13.17 8.97
C CYS A 440 12.66 -11.73 9.08
N GLY A 441 13.55 -10.75 8.84
CA GLY A 441 13.20 -9.33 8.73
C GLY A 441 13.40 -8.52 10.01
N PHE A 442 14.02 -9.08 11.06
CA PHE A 442 14.42 -8.31 12.22
C PHE A 442 15.84 -7.75 12.09
N THR A 443 16.01 -6.51 12.52
CA THR A 443 17.30 -5.88 12.75
C THR A 443 17.36 -5.26 14.14
N ILE A 444 18.57 -5.12 14.70
CA ILE A 444 18.79 -4.63 16.05
C ILE A 444 20.00 -3.70 16.09
N CYS A 445 19.98 -2.62 16.90
CA CYS A 445 21.11 -1.73 17.06
C CYS A 445 21.49 -1.54 18.52
N GLY A 446 22.74 -1.14 18.73
CA GLY A 446 23.28 -0.65 20.00
C GLY A 446 23.17 0.89 20.13
N LYS A 447 23.94 1.44 21.07
CA LYS A 447 24.02 2.90 21.30
C LYS A 447 24.56 3.69 20.08
N ASP A 448 25.23 3.02 19.18
CA ASP A 448 25.76 3.58 17.94
C ASP A 448 24.68 3.87 16.88
N GLY A 449 23.46 3.36 17.09
CA GLY A 449 22.37 3.49 16.13
C GLY A 449 22.56 2.70 14.84
N VAL A 450 23.55 1.80 14.79
CA VAL A 450 23.85 1.00 13.59
C VAL A 450 23.12 -0.32 13.69
N TYR A 451 22.18 -0.53 12.78
CA TYR A 451 21.40 -1.76 12.73
C TYR A 451 22.16 -2.90 12.04
N VAL A 452 22.04 -4.08 12.61
CA VAL A 452 22.54 -5.34 12.04
C VAL A 452 21.41 -6.37 12.01
N PRO A 453 21.46 -7.38 11.12
CA PRO A 453 20.54 -8.50 11.16
C PRO A 453 20.47 -9.13 12.56
N ALA A 454 19.26 -9.51 12.97
CA ALA A 454 19.00 -10.06 14.29
C ALA A 454 18.28 -11.40 14.20
N GLU A 455 18.64 -12.28 15.16
CA GLU A 455 17.84 -13.49 15.43
C GLU A 455 16.57 -13.10 16.19
N ALA A 456 15.51 -13.86 15.96
CA ALA A 456 14.24 -13.65 16.64
C ALA A 456 13.55 -14.98 16.97
N GLU A 457 12.83 -15.00 18.08
CA GLU A 457 12.04 -16.17 18.52
C GLU A 457 10.71 -15.76 19.14
N ILE A 458 9.64 -16.51 18.88
CA ILE A 458 8.34 -16.30 19.54
C ILE A 458 8.43 -16.91 20.95
N VAL A 459 8.35 -16.05 21.98
CA VAL A 459 8.46 -16.49 23.39
C VAL A 459 7.10 -16.61 24.09
N SER A 460 6.07 -16.01 23.52
CA SER A 460 4.67 -16.19 23.92
C SER A 460 3.74 -16.04 22.72
N LYS A 461 2.42 -16.19 22.93
CA LYS A 461 1.44 -16.06 21.82
C LYS A 461 1.56 -14.75 21.02
N ASP A 462 2.04 -13.68 21.66
CA ASP A 462 2.04 -12.32 21.12
C ASP A 462 3.39 -11.59 21.28
N THR A 463 4.42 -12.26 21.77
CA THR A 463 5.70 -11.62 22.09
C THR A 463 6.85 -12.30 21.37
N VAL A 464 7.70 -11.50 20.74
CA VAL A 464 8.92 -11.91 20.07
C VAL A 464 10.14 -11.38 20.83
N ARG A 465 11.13 -12.21 21.07
CA ARG A 465 12.46 -11.84 21.54
C ARG A 465 13.37 -11.63 20.35
N VAL A 466 14.07 -10.49 20.30
CA VAL A 466 15.03 -10.11 19.23
C VAL A 466 16.40 -9.91 19.84
N TYR A 467 17.42 -10.52 19.26
CA TYR A 467 18.79 -10.46 19.79
C TYR A 467 19.84 -10.65 18.67
N SER A 468 21.08 -10.27 18.96
CA SER A 468 22.22 -10.50 18.07
C SER A 468 23.50 -10.66 18.88
N ASP A 469 24.36 -11.58 18.46
CA ASP A 469 25.70 -11.72 19.06
C ASP A 469 26.56 -10.49 18.85
N ASN A 470 26.30 -9.71 17.82
CA ASN A 470 26.99 -8.48 17.49
C ASN A 470 26.54 -7.28 18.34
N VAL A 471 25.39 -7.36 19.02
CA VAL A 471 24.79 -6.26 19.80
C VAL A 471 24.45 -6.74 21.22
N LYS A 472 25.43 -6.72 22.12
CA LYS A 472 25.25 -7.20 23.51
C LYS A 472 24.43 -6.27 24.40
N LYS A 473 24.27 -4.97 24.01
CA LYS A 473 23.50 -3.96 24.73
C LYS A 473 22.59 -3.25 23.75
N PRO A 474 21.49 -3.88 23.36
CA PRO A 474 20.57 -3.30 22.38
C PRO A 474 19.93 -2.01 22.90
N LYS A 475 19.56 -1.16 21.98
CA LYS A 475 18.79 0.09 22.18
C LYS A 475 17.48 0.05 21.43
N ALA A 476 17.48 -0.46 20.22
CA ALA A 476 16.28 -0.57 19.43
C ALA A 476 16.33 -1.81 18.51
N ALA A 477 15.15 -2.24 18.11
CA ALA A 477 14.97 -3.25 17.06
C ALA A 477 13.95 -2.75 16.03
N MET A 478 14.08 -3.25 14.81
CA MET A 478 13.13 -3.00 13.73
C MET A 478 12.69 -4.33 13.10
N TYR A 479 11.47 -4.37 12.61
CA TYR A 479 10.92 -5.46 11.82
C TYR A 479 10.34 -4.92 10.52
N ALA A 480 10.54 -5.63 9.40
CA ALA A 480 10.00 -5.29 8.10
C ALA A 480 10.30 -3.84 7.68
N SER A 481 11.49 -3.35 8.00
CA SER A 481 11.86 -1.95 7.83
C SER A 481 12.91 -1.72 6.74
N GLY A 482 13.21 -2.74 5.95
CA GLY A 482 14.10 -2.70 4.79
C GLY A 482 13.38 -2.43 3.47
N LEU A 483 14.14 -2.38 2.38
CA LEU A 483 13.60 -2.25 1.02
C LEU A 483 12.93 -3.53 0.50
N ILE A 484 13.05 -4.66 1.23
CA ILE A 484 12.51 -5.96 0.81
C ILE A 484 11.71 -6.57 1.97
N THR A 485 10.55 -5.97 2.25
CA THR A 485 9.65 -6.46 3.31
C THR A 485 8.97 -7.78 2.97
N GLN A 486 8.97 -8.19 1.70
CA GLN A 486 8.36 -9.44 1.24
C GLN A 486 8.96 -10.70 1.86
N ARG A 487 10.12 -10.59 2.49
CA ARG A 487 10.77 -11.67 3.24
C ARG A 487 10.31 -11.77 4.68
N CYS A 488 9.52 -10.82 5.13
CA CYS A 488 8.97 -10.81 6.47
C CYS A 488 7.90 -11.88 6.58
N ASN A 489 8.19 -12.89 7.38
CA ASN A 489 7.43 -14.13 7.44
C ASN A 489 6.73 -14.36 8.79
N LEU A 490 6.64 -13.32 9.63
CA LEU A 490 5.93 -13.35 10.91
C LEU A 490 4.47 -12.91 10.70
N PHE A 491 3.53 -13.75 11.12
CA PHE A 491 2.11 -13.57 10.83
C PHE A 491 1.24 -13.71 12.08
N ALA A 492 0.09 -13.04 12.06
CA ALA A 492 -1.06 -13.45 12.85
C ALA A 492 -1.56 -14.82 12.39
N TYR A 493 -1.95 -15.64 13.34
CA TYR A 493 -2.50 -16.97 13.07
C TYR A 493 -3.85 -17.11 13.80
N LYS A 494 -4.89 -17.48 13.06
CA LYS A 494 -6.25 -17.62 13.60
C LYS A 494 -6.94 -18.82 12.96
N ASN A 495 -7.61 -19.64 13.78
CA ASN A 495 -8.42 -20.77 13.31
C ASN A 495 -7.68 -21.76 12.40
N GLY A 496 -6.38 -21.94 12.60
CA GLY A 496 -5.59 -22.87 11.80
C GLY A 496 -4.92 -22.25 10.57
N GLU A 497 -5.10 -20.94 10.31
CA GLU A 497 -4.63 -20.27 9.10
C GLU A 497 -3.76 -19.05 9.40
N PHE A 498 -2.82 -18.73 8.48
CA PHE A 498 -2.10 -17.47 8.46
C PHE A 498 -3.02 -16.37 7.94
N VAL A 499 -3.12 -15.26 8.67
CA VAL A 499 -4.06 -14.17 8.34
C VAL A 499 -3.32 -12.95 7.77
N TRP A 500 -2.51 -12.30 8.62
CA TRP A 500 -1.81 -11.05 8.27
C TRP A 500 -0.33 -11.16 8.54
N PRO A 501 0.54 -10.63 7.67
CA PRO A 501 1.90 -10.31 8.09
C PRO A 501 1.87 -9.20 9.13
N VAL A 502 2.81 -9.26 10.05
CA VAL A 502 3.04 -8.19 11.05
C VAL A 502 3.41 -6.89 10.33
N LEU A 503 2.86 -5.78 10.81
CA LEU A 503 3.20 -4.45 10.27
C LEU A 503 4.68 -4.11 10.53
N PRO A 504 5.32 -3.37 9.62
CA PRO A 504 6.62 -2.77 9.88
C PRO A 504 6.66 -2.08 11.24
N THR A 505 7.70 -2.36 12.01
CA THR A 505 7.78 -1.99 13.42
C THR A 505 9.14 -1.35 13.74
N VAL A 506 9.13 -0.24 14.47
CA VAL A 506 10.32 0.42 15.04
C VAL A 506 10.10 0.58 16.54
N THR A 507 11.00 0.05 17.37
CA THR A 507 10.82 0.05 18.82
C THR A 507 11.26 1.37 19.49
N ASP A 508 12.17 2.13 18.89
CA ASP A 508 12.63 3.43 19.39
C ASP A 508 13.06 4.34 18.23
N TRP A 509 12.33 5.44 18.06
CA TRP A 509 12.54 6.40 16.98
C TRP A 509 13.80 7.26 17.14
N GLU A 510 14.41 7.34 18.34
CA GLU A 510 15.68 8.03 18.53
C GLU A 510 16.85 7.29 17.85
N TYR A 511 16.68 5.99 17.62
CA TYR A 511 17.66 5.12 16.98
C TYR A 511 17.33 4.78 15.54
N ILE A 512 16.36 5.46 14.93
CA ILE A 512 16.11 5.30 13.50
C ILE A 512 17.24 5.97 12.73
N ASP A 513 18.15 5.19 12.21
CA ASP A 513 19.11 5.68 11.22
C ASP A 513 18.57 5.40 9.82
N ASN A 514 18.95 6.22 8.84
CA ASN A 514 18.61 6.04 7.43
C ASN A 514 19.28 4.79 6.80
N ILE A 515 20.00 4.03 7.59
CA ILE A 515 20.67 2.82 7.17
C ILE A 515 19.87 1.64 7.61
N VAL A 516 18.94 1.29 6.78
CA VAL A 516 18.25 0.01 6.90
C VAL A 516 19.02 -1.02 6.13
N THR A 517 19.58 -1.93 6.87
CA THR A 517 20.32 -3.05 6.33
C THR A 517 19.52 -4.33 6.55
N ASP A 518 18.34 -4.39 6.04
CA ASP A 518 17.80 -5.68 5.67
C ASP A 518 18.40 -6.04 4.32
N PHE A 519 19.55 -6.66 4.37
CA PHE A 519 20.14 -7.31 3.21
C PHE A 519 19.36 -8.58 2.97
N GLY A 520 18.19 -8.48 2.43
CA GLY A 520 17.33 -9.62 2.17
C GLY A 520 17.98 -10.79 1.44
N TRP A 521 19.18 -10.64 0.90
CA TRP A 521 20.01 -11.68 0.29
C TRP A 521 21.00 -12.33 1.26
N THR A 522 21.14 -11.85 2.50
CA THR A 522 22.21 -12.28 3.41
C THR A 522 21.99 -13.63 4.07
N ASP A 523 20.75 -14.04 4.23
CA ASP A 523 20.41 -15.33 4.86
C ASP A 523 20.27 -16.48 3.87
N CYS A 524 20.28 -16.21 2.57
CA CYS A 524 20.15 -17.18 1.49
C CYS A 524 18.90 -18.10 1.56
N ASP A 525 17.99 -17.89 2.49
CA ASP A 525 16.82 -18.75 2.75
C ASP A 525 15.66 -18.61 1.75
N THR A 526 15.72 -17.76 0.75
CA THR A 526 14.52 -17.08 0.24
C THR A 526 14.02 -17.45 -1.13
N SER A 527 14.40 -18.57 -1.71
CA SER A 527 13.83 -18.99 -3.00
C SER A 527 12.35 -19.35 -2.94
N GLU A 528 11.82 -19.80 -1.80
CA GLU A 528 10.45 -20.31 -1.71
C GLU A 528 9.38 -19.25 -1.43
N ILE A 529 9.73 -18.16 -0.77
CA ILE A 529 8.77 -17.08 -0.47
C ILE A 529 8.32 -16.36 -1.76
N TRP A 530 9.13 -16.38 -2.80
CA TRP A 530 8.88 -15.73 -4.10
C TRP A 530 8.15 -16.62 -5.12
N ARG A 531 8.01 -17.92 -4.87
CA ARG A 531 7.27 -18.85 -5.70
C ARG A 531 5.78 -18.88 -5.43
N GLN A 532 5.11 -17.75 -5.33
CA GLN A 532 3.67 -17.78 -5.45
C GLN A 532 3.28 -17.87 -6.93
N GLU A 533 2.44 -18.84 -7.24
CA GLU A 533 2.03 -19.30 -8.57
C GLU A 533 1.41 -18.24 -9.50
N SER A 534 1.23 -17.02 -9.04
CA SER A 534 0.64 -15.92 -9.80
C SER A 534 1.62 -15.12 -10.67
N LEU A 535 2.90 -15.40 -10.62
CA LEU A 535 3.94 -14.65 -11.34
C LEU A 535 4.32 -15.27 -12.69
N THR A 536 3.34 -15.71 -13.45
CA THR A 536 3.54 -16.13 -14.85
C THR A 536 3.79 -14.99 -15.83
N LEU A 537 4.00 -13.77 -15.32
CA LEU A 537 4.18 -12.57 -16.16
C LEU A 537 5.55 -11.96 -16.00
N ALA A 538 6.56 -12.47 -16.31
CA ALA A 538 7.96 -12.07 -16.31
C ALA A 538 8.77 -12.93 -15.35
N GLY A 539 9.70 -13.58 -15.89
CA GLY A 539 10.71 -14.47 -15.33
C GLY A 539 10.91 -14.45 -13.83
N TYR A 540 11.12 -15.60 -13.31
CA TYR A 540 11.47 -15.86 -11.93
C TYR A 540 12.54 -14.90 -11.43
N TYR A 541 12.28 -14.18 -10.35
CA TYR A 541 13.31 -13.47 -9.63
C TYR A 541 14.06 -14.48 -8.76
N ASP A 542 15.14 -15.04 -9.27
CA ASP A 542 16.13 -15.61 -8.39
C ASP A 542 16.74 -14.47 -7.59
N VAL A 543 16.82 -14.64 -6.27
CA VAL A 543 17.49 -13.67 -5.39
C VAL A 543 18.97 -13.59 -5.71
N TRP A 544 19.48 -14.63 -6.36
CA TRP A 544 20.85 -14.79 -6.75
C TRP A 544 20.98 -15.08 -8.24
N GLU A 545 21.91 -14.41 -8.89
CA GLU A 545 22.32 -14.66 -10.27
C GLU A 545 23.78 -15.11 -10.31
N SER A 546 24.17 -15.71 -11.40
CA SER A 546 25.54 -16.19 -11.58
C SER A 546 26.02 -16.02 -13.01
N ASP A 547 27.33 -15.79 -13.14
CA ASP A 547 28.07 -15.91 -14.39
C ASP A 547 29.03 -17.10 -14.28
N GLY A 548 28.89 -18.06 -15.20
CA GLY A 548 29.71 -19.29 -15.23
C GLY A 548 29.38 -20.31 -14.15
N ALA A 549 28.24 -20.25 -13.47
CA ALA A 549 27.75 -21.22 -12.51
C ALA A 549 26.24 -21.43 -12.61
N GLN A 550 25.76 -22.47 -11.95
CA GLN A 550 24.35 -22.67 -11.62
C GLN A 550 24.16 -22.40 -10.14
N VAL A 551 23.14 -21.63 -9.80
CA VAL A 551 22.78 -21.28 -8.42
C VAL A 551 21.36 -21.71 -8.10
N GLN A 552 21.17 -22.23 -6.90
CA GLN A 552 19.86 -22.62 -6.39
C GLN A 552 19.85 -22.52 -4.87
N VAL A 553 18.80 -21.98 -4.30
CA VAL A 553 18.59 -22.11 -2.84
C VAL A 553 18.10 -23.50 -2.52
N SER A 554 18.72 -24.13 -1.54
CA SER A 554 18.42 -25.52 -1.16
C SER A 554 18.61 -25.73 0.35
N PRO A 555 17.78 -26.58 0.98
CA PRO A 555 17.97 -26.96 2.39
C PRO A 555 19.32 -27.61 2.68
N GLU A 556 19.85 -28.37 1.73
CA GLU A 556 21.15 -29.07 1.85
C GLU A 556 22.32 -28.09 1.88
N ALA A 557 22.14 -26.91 1.33
CA ALA A 557 23.13 -25.83 1.32
C ALA A 557 23.01 -24.90 2.55
N ALA A 558 22.09 -25.14 3.48
CA ALA A 558 21.91 -24.33 4.68
C ALA A 558 23.03 -24.55 5.71
N TYR A 559 23.57 -23.44 6.23
CA TYR A 559 24.34 -23.42 7.48
C TYR A 559 23.41 -23.21 8.66
N LYS A 560 22.44 -22.31 8.48
CA LYS A 560 21.33 -22.04 9.38
C LYS A 560 20.05 -21.77 8.58
N GLY A 561 18.91 -21.86 9.26
CA GLY A 561 17.63 -21.60 8.65
C GLY A 561 17.13 -22.70 7.72
N ALA A 562 16.23 -22.32 6.81
CA ALA A 562 15.52 -23.27 5.94
C ALA A 562 16.24 -23.54 4.61
N GLY A 563 17.21 -22.71 4.23
CA GLY A 563 17.92 -22.81 2.96
C GLY A 563 19.29 -22.15 2.99
N GLY A 564 20.11 -22.47 2.01
CA GLY A 564 21.37 -21.82 1.69
C GLY A 564 21.60 -21.88 0.19
N LEU A 565 22.52 -21.09 -0.33
CA LEU A 565 22.83 -21.01 -1.74
C LEU A 565 23.73 -22.17 -2.17
N ALA A 566 23.19 -23.12 -2.93
CA ALA A 566 23.98 -24.12 -3.65
C ALA A 566 24.55 -23.51 -4.94
N VAL A 567 25.86 -23.61 -5.14
CA VAL A 567 26.57 -23.06 -6.29
C VAL A 567 27.34 -24.15 -6.97
N LYS A 568 27.03 -24.42 -8.24
CA LYS A 568 27.75 -25.39 -9.08
C LYS A 568 28.47 -24.69 -10.21
N GLY A 569 29.78 -24.56 -10.12
CA GLY A 569 30.60 -23.96 -11.16
C GLY A 569 30.51 -24.74 -12.47
N ALA A 570 30.18 -24.04 -13.54
CA ALA A 570 30.15 -24.57 -14.91
C ALA A 570 31.40 -24.17 -15.72
N ALA A 571 32.23 -23.29 -15.14
CA ALA A 571 33.49 -22.81 -15.70
C ALA A 571 34.59 -22.82 -14.63
N ASP A 572 35.88 -22.75 -15.04
CA ASP A 572 37.01 -22.69 -14.13
C ASP A 572 37.06 -21.41 -13.28
N SER A 573 36.40 -20.37 -13.73
CA SER A 573 36.10 -19.14 -12.97
C SER A 573 34.64 -18.76 -13.14
N PHE A 574 34.02 -18.37 -12.07
CA PHE A 574 32.60 -17.98 -12.04
C PHE A 574 32.34 -16.96 -10.94
N SER A 575 31.18 -16.33 -11.00
CA SER A 575 30.75 -15.43 -9.96
C SER A 575 29.27 -15.61 -9.61
N VAL A 576 28.93 -15.18 -8.41
CA VAL A 576 27.55 -15.11 -7.92
C VAL A 576 27.30 -13.75 -7.29
N SER A 577 26.13 -13.19 -7.54
CA SER A 577 25.70 -11.90 -6.99
C SER A 577 24.21 -11.92 -6.64
N PRO A 578 23.76 -11.11 -5.67
CA PRO A 578 22.34 -10.85 -5.52
C PRO A 578 21.78 -10.23 -6.81
N VAL A 579 20.57 -10.59 -7.18
CA VAL A 579 19.91 -9.99 -8.35
C VAL A 579 19.66 -8.51 -8.08
N THR A 580 20.32 -7.65 -8.84
CA THR A 580 20.19 -6.21 -8.76
C THR A 580 19.52 -5.61 -10.00
N THR A 581 19.47 -6.39 -11.08
CA THR A 581 18.81 -5.99 -12.35
C THR A 581 18.12 -7.21 -12.95
N TYR A 582 17.01 -6.98 -13.63
CA TYR A 582 16.43 -8.00 -14.52
C TYR A 582 16.08 -7.34 -15.85
N PHE A 583 16.04 -8.17 -16.89
CA PHE A 583 15.69 -7.73 -18.22
C PHE A 583 14.20 -7.97 -18.48
N ASP A 584 13.47 -6.91 -18.75
CA ASP A 584 12.08 -6.97 -19.17
C ASP A 584 12.02 -7.25 -20.67
N GLU A 585 11.77 -8.49 -21.05
CA GLU A 585 11.72 -8.92 -22.44
C GLU A 585 10.57 -8.27 -23.22
N GLU A 586 9.43 -7.98 -22.58
CA GLU A 586 8.29 -7.33 -23.24
C GLU A 586 8.61 -5.89 -23.65
N ASN A 587 9.35 -5.16 -22.82
CA ASN A 587 9.69 -3.77 -23.09
C ASN A 587 11.12 -3.57 -23.57
N ASN A 588 11.90 -4.65 -23.75
CA ASN A 588 13.28 -4.64 -24.21
C ASN A 588 14.17 -3.67 -23.41
N LYS A 589 14.07 -3.66 -22.08
CA LYS A 589 14.86 -2.79 -21.22
C LYS A 589 15.26 -3.47 -19.90
N ASN A 590 16.40 -3.04 -19.36
CA ASN A 590 16.82 -3.43 -18.03
C ASN A 590 16.01 -2.64 -16.98
N ILE A 591 15.42 -3.35 -16.03
CA ILE A 591 14.79 -2.78 -14.86
C ILE A 591 15.73 -2.99 -13.68
N PHE A 592 16.16 -1.90 -13.05
CA PHE A 592 17.05 -1.92 -11.91
C PHE A 592 16.23 -2.08 -10.63
N GLN A 593 16.49 -3.12 -9.84
CA GLN A 593 16.19 -3.07 -8.43
C GLN A 593 17.17 -2.07 -7.80
N GLU A 594 16.68 -1.09 -7.05
CA GLU A 594 17.57 -0.19 -6.32
C GLU A 594 18.27 -0.94 -5.17
N PHE A 595 19.34 -1.66 -5.49
CA PHE A 595 20.28 -2.18 -4.52
C PHE A 595 21.18 -1.02 -4.06
N LYS A 596 20.56 -0.04 -3.38
CA LYS A 596 21.29 1.09 -2.81
C LYS A 596 21.44 0.89 -1.34
N GLN A 597 22.62 0.42 -0.93
CA GLN A 597 22.91 0.14 0.47
C GLN A 597 24.06 1.01 0.99
N ASP A 598 23.91 1.55 2.19
CA ASP A 598 24.97 2.28 2.88
C ASP A 598 25.69 1.36 3.86
N TRP A 599 26.91 0.95 3.48
CA TRP A 599 27.76 0.09 4.32
C TRP A 599 28.78 0.87 5.15
N GLN A 600 28.67 2.20 5.26
CA GLN A 600 29.63 3.04 5.98
C GLN A 600 29.79 2.66 7.46
N ASN A 601 28.74 2.09 8.05
CA ASN A 601 28.72 1.74 9.48
C ASN A 601 29.28 0.36 9.80
N TYR A 602 29.68 -0.42 8.79
CA TYR A 602 30.23 -1.75 8.99
C TYR A 602 31.74 -1.77 8.83
N LYS A 603 32.42 -2.48 9.71
CA LYS A 603 33.88 -2.67 9.65
C LYS A 603 34.29 -4.00 9.03
N LYS A 604 33.43 -5.00 9.11
CA LYS A 604 33.70 -6.33 8.56
C LYS A 604 32.44 -6.91 7.93
N MET A 605 32.63 -7.73 6.91
CA MET A 605 31.66 -8.62 6.33
C MET A 605 32.17 -10.06 6.45
N SER A 606 31.30 -11.01 6.76
CA SER A 606 31.64 -12.43 6.78
C SER A 606 30.63 -13.22 5.96
N VAL A 607 31.07 -14.35 5.41
CA VAL A 607 30.23 -15.31 4.73
C VAL A 607 30.60 -16.72 5.18
N MET A 608 29.60 -17.57 5.39
CA MET A 608 29.80 -19.00 5.62
C MET A 608 29.84 -19.69 4.26
N VAL A 609 30.90 -20.47 4.02
CA VAL A 609 31.09 -21.23 2.77
C VAL A 609 31.51 -22.65 3.09
N ARG A 610 30.93 -23.63 2.40
CA ARG A 610 31.32 -25.04 2.46
C ARG A 610 31.62 -25.53 1.05
N ASN A 611 32.70 -26.22 0.89
CA ASN A 611 33.05 -26.88 -0.37
C ASN A 611 32.67 -28.37 -0.30
N ASN A 612 31.66 -28.73 -1.09
CA ASN A 612 31.13 -30.09 -1.19
C ASN A 612 31.86 -30.90 -2.27
N GLY A 613 32.73 -30.27 -3.05
CA GLY A 613 33.51 -30.89 -4.12
C GLY A 613 34.74 -31.64 -3.63
N SER A 614 35.55 -32.16 -4.56
CA SER A 614 36.75 -32.92 -4.28
C SER A 614 38.06 -32.12 -4.38
N GLU A 615 38.02 -30.92 -4.89
CA GLU A 615 39.16 -30.02 -5.06
C GLU A 615 38.94 -28.71 -4.36
N ALA A 616 40.02 -28.06 -3.92
CA ALA A 616 39.93 -26.77 -3.25
C ALA A 616 39.45 -25.67 -4.25
N VAL A 617 38.53 -24.83 -3.80
CA VAL A 617 38.03 -23.68 -4.54
C VAL A 617 38.57 -22.39 -3.92
N THR A 618 38.92 -21.41 -4.72
CA THR A 618 39.38 -20.14 -4.23
C THR A 618 38.26 -19.09 -4.42
N LEU A 619 37.79 -18.48 -3.33
CA LEU A 619 37.12 -17.19 -3.44
C LEU A 619 38.20 -16.15 -3.79
N SER A 620 38.27 -15.78 -5.07
CA SER A 620 39.36 -14.97 -5.60
C SER A 620 39.15 -13.47 -5.29
N ASN A 621 37.91 -13.04 -5.22
CA ASN A 621 37.58 -11.65 -4.94
C ASN A 621 36.14 -11.49 -4.45
N ILE A 622 35.87 -10.38 -3.77
CA ILE A 622 34.53 -9.83 -3.59
C ILE A 622 34.56 -8.42 -4.20
N LYS A 623 33.77 -8.18 -5.22
CA LYS A 623 33.68 -6.86 -5.84
C LYS A 623 32.43 -6.14 -5.33
N ILE A 624 32.64 -4.97 -4.75
CA ILE A 624 31.58 -4.09 -4.24
C ILE A 624 31.46 -2.93 -5.24
N TYR A 625 30.36 -2.88 -5.95
CA TYR A 625 30.13 -1.91 -7.03
C TYR A 625 29.41 -0.66 -6.54
N LYS A 626 29.74 0.46 -7.20
CA LYS A 626 28.99 1.70 -7.19
C LYS A 626 28.17 1.84 -8.48
N GLU A 627 27.16 2.71 -8.48
CA GLU A 627 26.30 3.00 -9.64
C GLU A 627 27.06 3.31 -10.96
N ASN A 628 28.29 3.81 -10.87
CA ASN A 628 29.11 4.13 -12.05
C ASN A 628 29.93 2.93 -12.58
N GLY A 629 29.64 1.71 -12.12
CA GLY A 629 30.33 0.48 -12.50
C GLY A 629 31.75 0.32 -11.94
N LYS A 630 32.26 1.28 -11.17
CA LYS A 630 33.53 1.11 -10.45
C LYS A 630 33.34 0.25 -9.23
N TRP A 631 34.31 -0.60 -8.95
CA TRP A 631 34.26 -1.50 -7.80
C TRP A 631 35.49 -1.40 -6.92
N VAL A 632 35.33 -1.80 -5.68
CA VAL A 632 36.37 -2.00 -4.67
C VAL A 632 36.23 -3.39 -4.07
N SER A 633 37.32 -3.91 -3.50
CA SER A 633 37.31 -5.23 -2.86
C SER A 633 37.84 -5.12 -1.44
N PRO A 634 37.12 -5.71 -0.44
CA PRO A 634 37.62 -5.79 0.91
C PRO A 634 38.77 -6.79 0.99
N VAL A 635 39.73 -6.57 1.88
CA VAL A 635 40.78 -7.55 2.11
C VAL A 635 40.35 -8.58 3.17
N LEU A 636 40.84 -9.80 3.04
CA LEU A 636 40.62 -10.85 4.02
C LEU A 636 41.15 -10.38 5.40
N ASP A 637 40.38 -10.55 6.45
CA ASP A 637 40.71 -10.00 7.78
C ASP A 637 42.07 -10.54 8.26
N GLY A 638 42.91 -9.62 8.71
CA GLY A 638 44.30 -9.90 9.12
C GLY A 638 45.27 -10.23 7.98
N LYS A 639 44.86 -10.08 6.70
CA LYS A 639 45.71 -10.34 5.52
C LYS A 639 45.63 -9.20 4.53
N LEU A 640 46.67 -9.03 3.69
CA LEU A 640 46.72 -8.03 2.62
C LEU A 640 46.33 -8.62 1.26
N LYS A 641 45.32 -9.48 1.23
CA LYS A 641 44.81 -10.09 0.01
C LYS A 641 43.28 -10.18 0.02
N THR A 642 42.70 -10.19 -1.13
CA THR A 642 41.24 -10.30 -1.32
C THR A 642 40.76 -11.74 -1.40
N SER A 643 41.68 -12.70 -1.58
CA SER A 643 41.37 -14.10 -1.86
C SER A 643 41.45 -15.01 -0.64
N ALA A 644 40.60 -16.00 -0.58
CA ALA A 644 40.58 -17.06 0.41
C ALA A 644 40.43 -18.45 -0.26
N VAL A 645 41.22 -19.43 0.18
CA VAL A 645 41.08 -20.83 -0.26
C VAL A 645 40.02 -21.51 0.61
N ILE A 646 39.09 -22.19 -0.01
CA ILE A 646 38.04 -23.02 0.61
C ILE A 646 38.45 -24.48 0.38
N PRO A 647 38.93 -25.20 1.42
CA PRO A 647 39.37 -26.57 1.26
C PRO A 647 38.19 -27.51 0.91
N ALA A 648 38.49 -28.63 0.23
CA ALA A 648 37.51 -29.66 -0.08
C ALA A 648 37.37 -30.66 1.09
N ASP A 649 36.97 -30.16 2.26
CA ASP A 649 36.85 -30.98 3.48
C ASP A 649 35.37 -31.19 3.91
N GLY A 650 34.42 -30.59 3.21
CA GLY A 650 33.00 -30.68 3.51
C GLY A 650 32.56 -29.89 4.76
N GLU A 651 33.49 -29.14 5.37
CA GLU A 651 33.20 -28.37 6.57
C GLU A 651 32.83 -26.89 6.24
N TRP A 652 32.13 -26.26 7.15
CA TRP A 652 31.78 -24.86 7.02
C TRP A 652 32.93 -23.94 7.46
N HIS A 653 33.33 -23.04 6.57
CA HIS A 653 34.36 -22.04 6.80
C HIS A 653 33.79 -20.65 6.87
N LYS A 654 34.03 -19.92 7.96
CA LYS A 654 33.70 -18.48 8.06
C LYS A 654 34.83 -17.67 7.42
N LEU A 655 34.54 -17.05 6.28
CA LEU A 655 35.45 -16.09 5.65
C LEU A 655 35.10 -14.70 6.08
N THR A 656 36.03 -13.94 6.65
CA THR A 656 35.81 -12.59 7.16
C THR A 656 36.66 -11.59 6.42
N PHE A 657 36.06 -10.53 5.95
CA PHE A 657 36.67 -9.47 5.16
C PHE A 657 36.58 -8.13 5.88
N ASN A 658 37.63 -7.32 5.76
CA ASN A 658 37.74 -6.02 6.40
C ASN A 658 37.26 -4.93 5.45
N LEU A 659 36.21 -4.21 5.82
CA LEU A 659 35.62 -3.12 5.04
C LEU A 659 36.34 -1.76 5.22
N ASN A 660 37.30 -1.68 6.16
CA ASN A 660 38.11 -0.47 6.34
C ASN A 660 39.37 -0.45 5.46
N THR A 661 39.71 -1.58 4.85
CA THR A 661 40.84 -1.70 3.96
C THR A 661 40.39 -2.29 2.64
N LEU A 662 40.43 -1.51 1.60
CA LEU A 662 39.90 -1.86 0.29
C LEU A 662 40.98 -1.84 -0.79
N MET A 663 40.87 -2.78 -1.73
CA MET A 663 41.60 -2.76 -2.99
C MET A 663 40.76 -2.07 -4.05
N PHE A 664 41.31 -1.07 -4.69
CA PHE A 664 40.62 -0.38 -5.78
C PHE A 664 40.87 -1.10 -7.13
N SER A 665 39.87 -1.15 -7.99
CA SER A 665 39.95 -1.74 -9.31
C SER A 665 41.23 -1.32 -10.05
N GLY A 666 42.03 -2.30 -10.50
CA GLY A 666 43.29 -2.06 -11.19
C GLY A 666 44.48 -1.67 -10.29
N LYS A 667 44.35 -1.70 -8.96
CA LYS A 667 45.43 -1.47 -8.00
C LYS A 667 45.82 -2.77 -7.32
N THR A 668 47.11 -2.92 -7.06
CA THR A 668 47.66 -4.11 -6.37
C THR A 668 47.98 -3.84 -4.89
N THR A 669 47.87 -2.59 -4.45
CA THR A 669 48.15 -2.20 -3.08
C THR A 669 46.85 -1.78 -2.37
N PRO A 670 46.58 -2.36 -1.19
CA PRO A 670 45.45 -1.95 -0.38
C PRO A 670 45.61 -0.51 0.06
N ALA A 671 44.51 0.24 0.06
CA ALA A 671 44.47 1.57 0.63
C ALA A 671 43.42 1.62 1.73
N ALA A 672 43.67 2.39 2.78
CA ALA A 672 42.64 2.74 3.74
C ALA A 672 41.53 3.47 2.96
N ALA A 673 40.36 2.87 2.93
CA ALA A 673 39.24 3.46 2.23
C ALA A 673 38.67 4.64 3.02
N SER A 674 38.39 5.71 2.31
CA SER A 674 37.33 6.60 2.79
C SER A 674 36.02 5.81 2.84
N ARG A 675 35.34 5.83 3.97
CA ARG A 675 34.02 5.20 4.15
C ARG A 675 32.99 5.68 3.12
N THR A 676 33.22 6.86 2.53
CA THR A 676 32.41 7.39 1.43
C THR A 676 32.38 6.50 0.18
N TYR A 677 33.27 5.50 0.06
CA TYR A 677 33.18 4.48 -0.99
C TYR A 677 32.09 3.44 -0.75
N LEU A 678 31.58 3.36 0.48
CA LEU A 678 30.57 2.39 0.90
C LEU A 678 29.21 3.06 1.19
N ASP A 679 29.04 4.34 0.82
CA ASP A 679 27.83 5.12 1.05
C ASP A 679 26.68 4.80 0.06
N ASN A 680 26.98 4.16 -1.05
CA ASN A 680 26.03 3.82 -2.08
C ASN A 680 26.53 2.57 -2.80
N VAL A 681 26.38 1.42 -2.15
CA VAL A 681 26.71 0.12 -2.74
C VAL A 681 25.57 -0.27 -3.67
N ALA A 682 25.89 -0.42 -4.96
CA ALA A 682 24.91 -0.73 -5.99
C ALA A 682 24.83 -2.23 -6.31
N ASP A 683 25.90 -3.00 -5.98
CA ASP A 683 25.96 -4.43 -6.20
C ASP A 683 27.14 -5.06 -5.43
N VAL A 684 27.09 -6.37 -5.22
CA VAL A 684 28.19 -7.16 -4.67
C VAL A 684 28.33 -8.48 -5.43
N GLU A 685 29.54 -8.78 -5.88
CA GLU A 685 29.85 -9.99 -6.66
C GLU A 685 30.91 -10.82 -5.96
N PHE A 686 30.62 -12.09 -5.68
CA PHE A 686 31.55 -13.08 -5.13
C PHE A 686 32.18 -13.87 -6.29
N CYS A 687 33.47 -13.70 -6.51
CA CYS A 687 34.21 -14.32 -7.63
C CYS A 687 34.98 -15.55 -7.16
N PHE A 688 34.81 -16.65 -7.84
CA PHE A 688 35.45 -17.96 -7.51
C PHE A 688 36.32 -18.47 -8.65
N GLU A 689 37.34 -19.25 -8.29
CA GLU A 689 38.18 -19.99 -9.18
C GLU A 689 38.29 -21.45 -8.69
N GLY A 690 38.03 -22.38 -9.58
CA GLY A 690 38.07 -23.82 -9.30
C GLY A 690 37.22 -24.63 -10.28
N ALA A 691 37.80 -25.62 -10.94
CA ALA A 691 37.09 -26.48 -11.86
C ALA A 691 36.08 -27.37 -11.12
N ASN A 692 34.88 -27.52 -11.71
CA ASN A 692 33.81 -28.36 -11.16
C ASN A 692 33.45 -28.02 -9.69
N ALA A 693 33.47 -26.75 -9.32
CA ALA A 693 33.18 -26.33 -7.97
C ALA A 693 31.74 -26.74 -7.56
N ASP A 694 31.62 -27.26 -6.34
CA ASP A 694 30.33 -27.53 -5.69
C ASP A 694 30.38 -26.90 -4.30
N LEU A 695 29.72 -25.73 -4.17
CA LEU A 695 29.77 -24.90 -2.95
C LEU A 695 28.40 -24.77 -2.34
N SER A 696 28.37 -24.59 -1.02
CA SER A 696 27.24 -24.01 -0.28
C SER A 696 27.68 -22.68 0.32
N MET A 697 26.85 -21.65 0.18
CA MET A 697 27.05 -20.34 0.80
C MET A 697 25.85 -19.98 1.64
N ASP A 698 26.10 -19.36 2.81
CA ASP A 698 25.04 -18.93 3.72
C ASP A 698 25.54 -17.88 4.71
N GLU A 699 24.63 -17.30 5.52
CA GLU A 699 24.92 -16.43 6.65
C GLU A 699 25.94 -15.31 6.33
N ILE A 700 25.63 -14.45 5.37
CA ILE A 700 26.42 -13.24 5.13
C ILE A 700 26.09 -12.26 6.27
N SER A 701 27.10 -11.91 7.07
CA SER A 701 26.94 -11.12 8.28
C SER A 701 27.87 -9.91 8.32
N PHE A 702 27.44 -8.87 9.00
CA PHE A 702 28.16 -7.61 9.11
C PHE A 702 28.44 -7.28 10.57
N GLU A 703 29.66 -6.77 10.85
CA GLU A 703 30.08 -6.29 12.17
C GLU A 703 30.17 -4.76 12.15
N THR A 704 29.52 -4.10 13.11
CA THR A 704 29.50 -2.63 13.19
C THR A 704 30.83 -2.04 13.61
N THR A 705 31.04 -0.76 13.31
CA THR A 705 32.22 0.00 13.74
C THR A 705 32.22 0.27 15.25
N GLY A 706 31.06 0.26 15.90
CA GLY A 706 30.88 0.69 17.29
C GLY A 706 30.90 2.20 17.47
N ILE A 707 30.89 2.98 16.39
CA ILE A 707 30.89 4.46 16.39
C ILE A 707 29.58 4.92 15.74
N ALA A 708 28.94 5.92 16.34
CA ALA A 708 27.69 6.45 15.83
C ALA A 708 27.79 6.94 14.36
N SER A 709 26.83 6.60 13.58
CA SER A 709 26.74 6.93 12.15
C SER A 709 27.01 8.40 11.80
N PRO A 710 26.50 9.40 12.56
CA PRO A 710 26.83 10.80 12.29
C PRO A 710 28.32 11.12 12.34
N VAL A 711 29.06 10.46 13.24
CA VAL A 711 30.51 10.66 13.37
C VAL A 711 31.24 10.06 12.16
N ILE A 712 30.81 8.89 11.70
CA ILE A 712 31.38 8.25 10.52
C ILE A 712 31.08 9.07 9.27
N LYS A 713 29.84 9.53 9.11
CA LYS A 713 29.44 10.40 7.98
C LYS A 713 30.25 11.71 7.96
N LEU A 714 30.54 12.28 9.12
CA LEU A 714 31.34 13.50 9.20
C LEU A 714 32.81 13.26 8.85
N LEU A 715 33.41 12.17 9.34
CA LEU A 715 34.81 11.85 9.12
C LEU A 715 35.08 11.08 7.83
N GLY A 716 34.07 10.40 7.26
CA GLY A 716 34.21 9.52 6.12
C GLY A 716 34.95 8.19 6.43
N PHE A 717 35.26 7.92 7.71
CA PHE A 717 35.91 6.68 8.15
C PHE A 717 35.72 6.46 9.66
N ASP A 718 35.86 5.20 10.11
CA ASP A 718 35.93 4.85 11.52
C ASP A 718 37.39 5.00 12.03
N PRO A 719 37.71 5.99 12.87
CA PRO A 719 39.07 6.27 13.29
C PRO A 719 39.70 5.14 14.10
N VAL A 720 38.93 4.37 14.87
CA VAL A 720 39.45 3.26 15.69
C VAL A 720 39.82 2.08 14.82
N SER A 721 38.92 1.67 13.93
CA SER A 721 39.18 0.58 12.98
C SER A 721 40.25 0.95 11.97
N LEU A 722 40.33 2.22 11.54
CA LEU A 722 41.39 2.70 10.66
C LEU A 722 42.77 2.55 11.32
N LEU A 723 42.91 2.97 12.60
CA LEU A 723 44.18 2.84 13.34
C LEU A 723 44.59 1.36 13.49
N PHE A 724 43.64 0.50 13.85
CA PHE A 724 43.91 -0.94 13.98
C PHE A 724 44.37 -1.55 12.67
N ASN A 725 43.69 -1.25 11.56
CA ASN A 725 44.03 -1.75 10.23
C ASN A 725 45.36 -1.18 9.73
N LEU A 726 45.67 0.10 10.03
CA LEU A 726 46.94 0.68 9.67
C LEU A 726 48.10 -0.06 10.38
N VAL A 727 47.96 -0.36 11.68
CA VAL A 727 48.92 -1.15 12.43
C VAL A 727 49.08 -2.56 11.86
N THR A 728 47.97 -3.24 11.57
CA THR A 728 47.98 -4.58 10.96
C THR A 728 48.62 -4.58 9.56
N THR A 729 48.34 -3.56 8.75
CA THR A 729 48.96 -3.37 7.43
C THR A 729 50.48 -3.17 7.54
N ILE A 730 50.92 -2.31 8.47
CA ILE A 730 52.36 -2.07 8.72
C ILE A 730 53.05 -3.35 9.17
N ILE A 731 52.46 -4.12 10.11
CA ILE A 731 52.99 -5.39 10.56
C ILE A 731 53.09 -6.42 9.41
N GLY A 732 52.04 -6.45 8.53
CA GLY A 732 52.04 -7.28 7.33
C GLY A 732 53.13 -6.92 6.35
N LEU A 733 53.32 -5.63 6.07
CA LEU A 733 54.42 -5.15 5.21
C LEU A 733 55.81 -5.44 5.77
N ILE A 734 56.00 -5.32 7.10
CA ILE A 734 57.28 -5.69 7.77
C ILE A 734 57.57 -7.21 7.67
N LYS A 735 56.52 -8.06 7.66
CA LYS A 735 56.68 -9.51 7.49
C LYS A 735 56.91 -9.94 6.04
N MET A 736 56.65 -9.09 5.07
CA MET A 736 56.86 -9.33 3.65
C MET A 736 58.22 -8.75 3.16
N ALA A 737 58.82 -7.80 3.91
CA ALA A 737 60.17 -7.30 3.69
C ALA A 737 61.21 -8.15 4.46
#